data_3b0ce7e4323347155f310987b45e91a2
#
_entry.id   3b0ce7e4323347155f310987b45e91a2
#
_cell.length_a   1.000
_cell.length_b   1.000
_cell.length_c   1.000
_cell.angle_alpha   90.00
_cell.angle_beta   90.00
_cell.angle_gamma   90.00
#
_symmetry.space_group_name_H-M   'P 1'
#
loop_
_entity.id
_entity.type
_entity.pdbx_description
1 polymer ?
#
loop_
_entity_poly.entity_id
_entity_poly.type
_entity_poly.pdbx_seq_one_letter_code
_entity_poly.pdbx_strand_id
1 'polypeptide(L)'
;MSRTIRLGFLFLAFLFSNHFLNAQNTVILSGNATDDITELPVSAATVFLTSKKDSALIDYTLTDDHGKFKLQIKKTDEPVIFRVTDDLFGDYEKEFESIDKDIDFGIIKLSQKIDLEGAVINAAPPIRIKNDTLEFDAASFKVRPDANVETLLKQLPGVDIDEDGKITVNGKEVNQILVNGKPFFDKDGKVALENLPAEIINKVQVTDTKTKKEELSGQKASSNNATINLTIDKEKNKGVMFKAMAGYGTDERYESSLMLNYFKGDSRLSILGSSNNINSVGFSMNEIFDNMGSMRRSSLYVNDNGSFGINGMNFGSGKGITESNLGGISYSDTFAKGFDFTGNYFYTHADTRNNNFSRQQNLLPDNIYTTESHSKSKNQSDSNNFSSSFEIKLSETSSIWLEPKYSSNKIKSSNVFDSQTVNETGDLLNESNGETISESLSQSFANSFEYFKSFENKTDLSLSFSNDNSRKHSDDYNITNTFFYQTDDPNDLRNQLSKTSNKRENYSFELEYSFPVSDSIKLGIGSKYDISRQHDIVSTLDFDETSGSYSIQNDRLSTDLASDFNNLNPFVSLKIQKKKFYFSLTTGVQLMNQKDRGYYMGDLYELNQNDALPSVSLYSNYRFGKNASIYINYNLEENYANASQLLPIENLSNPLNTIIGNPDLKTLKGHMIYIGFNNFNFQSKTGFNLYMGGRYDERNVVNFKTVDDNFKSMTTYVNISGNYNLWMGANINKSFKSGNSKFRAGLGFSGTHSFRQGFTNGVKYDAKAYNFRPRVNFNWDLGEVLNINPSYNLNYQFTEYKNYRIDKSDNLSHIFKLSTTNYWPKHFVFGNDFSYTYNSNISNGFKKDFFLWNTSLGYNFLKDQLTFKVKVYDVLGQNTGVSRTISDTLISDVQDDVLTRYVMFSLGYKLDKFGGKKKGGRGRLIMMD
;
A
#
# COMPACT_ATOMS: atom_id res chain seq x y z
N MET A 1 33.83 12.77 -1.40
CA MET A 1 32.72 13.43 -2.14
C MET A 1 33.22 13.61 -3.58
N SER A 2 32.76 12.77 -4.53
CA SER A 2 33.28 12.74 -5.90
C SER A 2 32.93 14.04 -6.67
N ARG A 3 33.76 14.41 -7.68
CA ARG A 3 33.54 15.55 -8.57
C ARG A 3 32.14 15.57 -9.20
N THR A 4 31.54 14.42 -9.43
CA THR A 4 30.19 14.23 -9.98
C THR A 4 29.08 14.76 -9.06
N ILE A 5 29.19 14.59 -7.75
CA ILE A 5 28.19 15.10 -6.78
C ILE A 5 28.25 16.63 -6.71
N ARG A 6 29.45 17.23 -6.82
CA ARG A 6 29.60 18.70 -6.88
C ARG A 6 29.05 19.30 -8.16
N LEU A 7 29.18 18.62 -9.30
CA LEU A 7 28.60 19.05 -10.58
C LEU A 7 27.06 18.94 -10.55
N GLY A 8 26.49 17.89 -9.94
CA GLY A 8 25.04 17.74 -9.77
C GLY A 8 24.45 18.83 -8.88
N PHE A 9 25.13 19.20 -7.77
CA PHE A 9 24.71 20.31 -6.90
C PHE A 9 24.84 21.68 -7.59
N LEU A 10 25.89 21.90 -8.37
CA LEU A 10 26.06 23.13 -9.16
C LEU A 10 25.02 23.25 -10.28
N PHE A 11 24.64 22.14 -10.94
CA PHE A 11 23.59 22.13 -11.95
C PHE A 11 22.21 22.38 -11.33
N LEU A 12 21.93 21.79 -10.16
CA LEU A 12 20.71 22.07 -9.39
C LEU A 12 20.66 23.53 -8.92
N ALA A 13 21.76 24.07 -8.38
CA ALA A 13 21.85 25.46 -7.98
C ALA A 13 21.69 26.42 -9.16
N PHE A 14 22.21 26.07 -10.33
CA PHE A 14 22.06 26.86 -11.57
C PHE A 14 20.62 26.85 -12.11
N LEU A 15 19.90 25.72 -11.98
CA LEU A 15 18.47 25.65 -12.30
C LEU A 15 17.61 26.48 -11.34
N PHE A 16 17.97 26.55 -10.07
CA PHE A 16 17.27 27.37 -9.08
C PHE A 16 17.57 28.86 -9.20
N SER A 17 18.76 29.27 -9.63
CA SER A 17 19.15 30.69 -9.72
C SER A 17 18.44 31.47 -10.85
N ASN A 18 17.97 30.78 -11.90
CA ASN A 18 17.26 31.45 -13.01
C ASN A 18 15.77 31.77 -12.73
N HIS A 19 15.19 31.24 -11.62
CA HIS A 19 13.78 31.50 -11.29
C HIS A 19 13.53 32.74 -10.41
N PHE A 20 14.56 33.35 -9.88
CA PHE A 20 14.39 34.60 -9.08
C PHE A 20 14.18 35.87 -9.94
N LEU A 21 14.31 35.79 -11.28
CA LEU A 21 14.18 36.94 -12.16
C LEU A 21 12.75 37.20 -12.69
N ASN A 22 11.73 36.35 -12.34
CA ASN A 22 10.35 36.54 -12.80
C ASN A 22 9.37 37.04 -11.71
N ALA A 23 9.87 37.57 -10.60
CA ALA A 23 9.03 38.06 -9.48
C ALA A 23 8.22 39.35 -9.82
N GLN A 24 8.47 40.00 -10.98
CA GLN A 24 7.85 41.28 -11.32
C GLN A 24 6.47 41.20 -12.00
N ASN A 25 5.93 40.03 -12.31
CA ASN A 25 4.67 39.87 -13.03
C ASN A 25 3.54 39.21 -12.20
N THR A 26 3.63 39.22 -10.89
CA THR A 26 2.56 38.71 -10.01
C THR A 26 1.90 39.82 -9.25
N VAL A 27 0.60 39.67 -9.00
CA VAL A 27 -0.22 40.56 -8.18
C VAL A 27 -0.90 39.77 -7.07
N ILE A 28 -1.20 40.44 -5.97
CA ILE A 28 -1.81 39.87 -4.79
C ILE A 28 -3.22 40.40 -4.66
N LEU A 29 -4.20 39.48 -4.54
CA LEU A 29 -5.58 39.78 -4.16
C LEU A 29 -5.71 39.39 -2.68
N SER A 30 -6.03 40.36 -1.81
CA SER A 30 -6.17 40.13 -0.37
C SER A 30 -7.43 40.73 0.18
N GLY A 31 -7.88 40.26 1.34
CA GLY A 31 -9.05 40.76 2.03
C GLY A 31 -9.45 39.90 3.23
N ASN A 32 -10.55 40.21 3.84
CA ASN A 32 -11.11 39.53 5.00
C ASN A 32 -12.59 39.29 4.80
N ALA A 33 -13.06 38.02 4.83
CA ALA A 33 -14.46 37.67 4.74
C ALA A 33 -15.10 37.57 6.13
N THR A 34 -16.20 38.26 6.34
CA THR A 34 -16.99 38.28 7.59
C THR A 34 -18.47 38.06 7.32
N ASP A 35 -19.15 37.49 8.30
CA ASP A 35 -20.64 37.49 8.36
C ASP A 35 -21.14 38.96 8.45
N ASP A 36 -22.08 39.34 7.64
CA ASP A 36 -22.60 40.71 7.57
C ASP A 36 -23.40 41.12 8.81
N ILE A 37 -23.96 40.13 9.56
CA ILE A 37 -24.78 40.36 10.75
C ILE A 37 -23.94 40.31 12.03
N THR A 38 -23.15 39.24 12.18
CA THR A 38 -22.38 38.96 13.41
C THR A 38 -20.99 39.57 13.40
N GLU A 39 -20.52 40.02 12.25
CA GLU A 39 -19.13 40.47 11.98
C GLU A 39 -18.05 39.45 12.32
N LEU A 40 -18.44 38.20 12.61
CA LEU A 40 -17.52 37.12 12.86
C LEU A 40 -16.79 36.70 11.57
N PRO A 41 -15.52 36.29 11.65
CA PRO A 41 -14.77 35.84 10.47
C PRO A 41 -15.38 34.58 9.86
N VAL A 42 -15.53 34.56 8.54
CA VAL A 42 -15.96 33.38 7.78
C VAL A 42 -14.69 32.58 7.40
N SER A 43 -14.47 31.50 8.12
CA SER A 43 -13.30 30.61 7.95
C SER A 43 -13.59 29.55 6.89
N ALA A 44 -12.56 29.25 6.07
CA ALA A 44 -12.60 28.29 4.95
C ALA A 44 -13.62 28.61 3.85
N ALA A 45 -14.02 29.87 3.70
CA ALA A 45 -14.68 30.30 2.48
C ALA A 45 -13.74 30.15 1.28
N THR A 46 -14.26 29.69 0.15
CA THR A 46 -13.46 29.52 -1.07
C THR A 46 -13.37 30.85 -1.81
N VAL A 47 -12.16 31.32 -2.00
CA VAL A 47 -11.82 32.51 -2.79
C VAL A 47 -11.19 32.05 -4.10
N PHE A 48 -11.76 32.40 -5.25
CA PHE A 48 -11.24 31.95 -6.52
C PHE A 48 -11.45 32.93 -7.65
N LEU A 49 -10.60 32.81 -8.68
CA LEU A 49 -10.63 33.63 -9.88
C LEU A 49 -10.85 32.73 -11.09
N THR A 50 -11.81 33.09 -11.94
CA THR A 50 -12.10 32.38 -13.19
C THR A 50 -12.00 33.32 -14.38
N SER A 51 -11.64 32.80 -15.54
CA SER A 51 -11.74 33.50 -16.82
C SER A 51 -13.20 33.75 -17.16
N LYS A 52 -13.55 34.96 -17.59
CA LYS A 52 -14.92 35.30 -18.04
C LYS A 52 -15.28 34.59 -19.34
N LYS A 53 -14.31 34.28 -20.18
CA LYS A 53 -14.47 33.72 -21.53
C LYS A 53 -14.95 32.26 -21.51
N ASP A 54 -14.35 31.42 -20.66
CA ASP A 54 -14.58 29.98 -20.65
C ASP A 54 -14.85 29.40 -19.26
N SER A 55 -15.00 30.29 -18.24
CA SER A 55 -15.15 29.94 -16.82
C SER A 55 -14.03 29.07 -16.27
N ALA A 56 -12.88 29.04 -16.94
CA ALA A 56 -11.73 28.26 -16.49
C ALA A 56 -11.15 28.81 -15.19
N LEU A 57 -10.86 27.93 -14.24
CA LEU A 57 -10.21 28.28 -12.99
C LEU A 57 -8.78 28.80 -13.25
N ILE A 58 -8.50 30.04 -12.82
CA ILE A 58 -7.17 30.66 -12.90
C ILE A 58 -6.38 30.28 -11.64
N ASP A 59 -6.91 30.62 -10.48
CA ASP A 59 -6.32 30.21 -9.19
C ASP A 59 -7.36 30.35 -8.06
N TYR A 60 -7.04 29.82 -6.86
CA TYR A 60 -7.93 29.80 -5.70
C TYR A 60 -7.15 29.77 -4.40
N THR A 61 -7.81 30.14 -3.30
CA THR A 61 -7.34 29.98 -1.91
C THR A 61 -8.56 29.78 -1.00
N LEU A 62 -8.30 29.48 0.29
CA LEU A 62 -9.33 29.49 1.33
C LEU A 62 -9.04 30.59 2.34
N THR A 63 -10.10 31.12 2.97
CA THR A 63 -9.93 32.01 4.11
C THR A 63 -9.41 31.24 5.33
N ASP A 64 -8.54 31.86 6.11
CA ASP A 64 -8.01 31.32 7.37
C ASP A 64 -9.04 31.39 8.52
N ASP A 65 -8.65 30.98 9.74
CA ASP A 65 -9.53 31.02 10.93
C ASP A 65 -9.95 32.46 11.36
N HIS A 66 -9.29 33.49 10.78
CA HIS A 66 -9.62 34.90 10.98
C HIS A 66 -10.36 35.50 9.78
N GLY A 67 -10.79 34.69 8.82
CA GLY A 67 -11.47 35.12 7.60
C GLY A 67 -10.55 35.74 6.55
N LYS A 68 -9.22 35.81 6.78
CA LYS A 68 -8.29 36.46 5.88
C LYS A 68 -7.91 35.53 4.72
N PHE A 69 -7.76 36.14 3.54
CA PHE A 69 -7.24 35.43 2.36
C PHE A 69 -6.14 36.23 1.67
N LYS A 70 -5.30 35.51 0.96
CA LYS A 70 -4.27 36.03 0.07
C LYS A 70 -4.18 35.11 -1.15
N LEU A 71 -4.49 35.63 -2.33
CA LEU A 71 -4.43 34.92 -3.60
C LEU A 71 -3.39 35.61 -4.47
N GLN A 72 -2.31 34.89 -4.83
CA GLN A 72 -1.27 35.40 -5.70
C GLN A 72 -1.47 34.88 -7.10
N ILE A 73 -1.68 35.78 -8.07
CA ILE A 73 -1.91 35.45 -9.47
C ILE A 73 -0.88 36.17 -10.36
N LYS A 74 -0.77 35.75 -11.62
CA LYS A 74 -0.12 36.55 -12.65
C LYS A 74 -1.00 37.72 -13.04
N LYS A 75 -0.39 38.86 -13.42
CA LYS A 75 -1.11 39.91 -14.12
C LYS A 75 -1.85 39.33 -15.30
N THR A 76 -3.07 39.78 -15.48
CA THR A 76 -3.92 39.34 -16.61
C THR A 76 -4.56 40.53 -17.28
N ASP A 77 -4.49 40.58 -18.60
CA ASP A 77 -5.16 41.53 -19.45
C ASP A 77 -6.49 40.99 -20.01
N GLU A 78 -6.85 39.73 -19.64
CA GLU A 78 -8.12 39.12 -19.99
C GLU A 78 -9.17 39.33 -18.91
N PRO A 79 -10.47 39.49 -19.29
CA PRO A 79 -11.57 39.62 -18.35
C PRO A 79 -11.70 38.42 -17.42
N VAL A 80 -11.83 38.69 -16.12
CA VAL A 80 -11.87 37.66 -15.08
C VAL A 80 -12.95 37.96 -14.04
N ILE A 81 -13.41 36.92 -13.34
CA ILE A 81 -14.42 37.02 -12.32
C ILE A 81 -13.82 36.52 -11.00
N PHE A 82 -13.77 37.40 -10.01
CA PHE A 82 -13.39 37.12 -8.64
C PHE A 82 -14.60 36.72 -7.83
N ARG A 83 -14.52 35.62 -7.05
CA ARG A 83 -15.58 35.11 -6.21
C ARG A 83 -15.11 34.72 -4.82
N VAL A 84 -15.97 34.98 -3.84
CA VAL A 84 -15.82 34.41 -2.47
C VAL A 84 -17.12 33.68 -2.17
N THR A 85 -17.06 32.38 -1.87
CA THR A 85 -18.24 31.54 -1.65
C THR A 85 -18.07 30.69 -0.39
N ASP A 86 -19.20 30.42 0.29
CA ASP A 86 -19.28 29.51 1.42
C ASP A 86 -20.61 28.76 1.38
N ASP A 87 -20.72 27.62 2.09
CA ASP A 87 -21.97 26.84 2.11
C ASP A 87 -23.14 27.53 2.85
N LEU A 88 -22.83 28.31 3.89
CA LEU A 88 -23.78 28.96 4.77
C LEU A 88 -24.08 30.40 4.36
N PHE A 89 -23.20 31.02 3.56
CA PHE A 89 -23.27 32.42 3.18
C PHE A 89 -23.45 32.59 1.68
N GLY A 90 -24.06 33.73 1.29
CA GLY A 90 -24.20 34.14 -0.09
C GLY A 90 -22.88 34.39 -0.77
N ASP A 91 -22.85 34.33 -2.09
CA ASP A 91 -21.64 34.48 -2.87
C ASP A 91 -21.33 35.98 -3.08
N TYR A 92 -20.06 36.36 -2.90
CA TYR A 92 -19.56 37.67 -3.35
C TYR A 92 -18.92 37.49 -4.72
N GLU A 93 -19.28 38.34 -5.68
CA GLU A 93 -18.75 38.33 -7.04
C GLU A 93 -18.34 39.74 -7.48
N LYS A 94 -17.20 39.81 -8.16
CA LYS A 94 -16.66 41.02 -8.77
C LYS A 94 -15.97 40.74 -10.08
N GLU A 95 -16.35 41.41 -11.14
CA GLU A 95 -15.72 41.32 -12.44
C GLU A 95 -14.59 42.34 -12.61
N PHE A 96 -13.54 41.94 -13.34
CA PHE A 96 -12.41 42.77 -13.72
C PHE A 96 -12.10 42.55 -15.20
N GLU A 97 -11.92 43.65 -15.93
CA GLU A 97 -11.47 43.58 -17.34
C GLU A 97 -9.98 43.19 -17.43
N SER A 98 -9.19 43.59 -16.43
CA SER A 98 -7.77 43.24 -16.27
C SER A 98 -7.36 43.36 -14.80
N ILE A 99 -6.26 42.67 -14.43
CA ILE A 99 -5.64 42.82 -13.10
C ILE A 99 -4.12 42.99 -13.28
N ASP A 100 -3.62 44.20 -13.08
CA ASP A 100 -2.23 44.59 -13.30
C ASP A 100 -1.50 45.02 -12.02
N LYS A 101 -2.19 45.21 -10.90
CA LYS A 101 -1.69 45.63 -9.58
C LYS A 101 -2.35 44.88 -8.44
N ASP A 102 -1.73 44.96 -7.26
CA ASP A 102 -2.28 44.38 -6.04
C ASP A 102 -3.64 45.03 -5.71
N ILE A 103 -4.59 44.19 -5.26
CA ILE A 103 -5.92 44.61 -4.85
C ILE A 103 -6.17 44.15 -3.43
N ASP A 104 -6.46 45.06 -2.54
CA ASP A 104 -6.98 44.77 -1.21
C ASP A 104 -8.48 45.06 -1.22
N PHE A 105 -9.28 44.01 -0.99
CA PHE A 105 -10.76 44.11 -0.93
C PHE A 105 -11.24 44.65 0.42
N GLY A 106 -10.34 44.76 1.41
CA GLY A 106 -10.75 45.10 2.78
C GLY A 106 -11.62 44.02 3.38
N ILE A 107 -12.72 44.42 3.99
CA ILE A 107 -13.72 43.51 4.58
C ILE A 107 -14.82 43.21 3.52
N ILE A 108 -14.93 41.91 3.18
CA ILE A 108 -16.03 41.39 2.35
C ILE A 108 -17.09 40.82 3.28
N LYS A 109 -18.27 41.48 3.34
CA LYS A 109 -19.41 41.03 4.12
C LYS A 109 -20.19 39.99 3.34
N LEU A 110 -20.41 38.80 3.91
CA LEU A 110 -21.17 37.72 3.34
C LEU A 110 -22.48 37.56 4.10
N SER A 111 -23.63 37.66 3.41
CA SER A 111 -24.95 37.49 4.00
C SER A 111 -25.29 36.02 4.14
N GLN A 112 -26.00 35.63 5.18
CA GLN A 112 -26.45 34.25 5.36
C GLN A 112 -27.37 33.82 4.20
N LYS A 113 -27.23 32.63 3.66
CA LYS A 113 -28.10 32.06 2.65
C LYS A 113 -29.47 31.81 3.26
N ILE A 114 -30.47 32.48 2.74
CA ILE A 114 -31.86 32.14 2.99
C ILE A 114 -32.30 31.24 1.83
N ASP A 115 -32.66 29.99 2.12
CA ASP A 115 -33.16 29.03 1.13
C ASP A 115 -34.48 29.56 0.54
N LEU A 116 -34.37 30.30 -0.54
CA LEU A 116 -35.52 30.62 -1.41
C LEU A 116 -35.42 29.64 -2.59
N GLU A 117 -36.44 28.82 -2.80
CA GLU A 117 -36.63 27.96 -3.96
C GLU A 117 -36.51 28.76 -5.27
N GLY A 118 -35.29 28.81 -5.80
CA GLY A 118 -34.99 29.46 -7.07
C GLY A 118 -33.51 29.34 -7.39
N ALA A 119 -33.17 28.30 -8.14
CA ALA A 119 -31.77 27.97 -8.46
C ALA A 119 -31.12 29.06 -9.29
N VAL A 120 -30.27 29.87 -8.68
CA VAL A 120 -29.23 30.61 -9.38
C VAL A 120 -28.04 29.65 -9.56
N ILE A 121 -27.80 29.24 -10.82
CA ILE A 121 -26.66 28.40 -11.17
C ILE A 121 -25.41 29.29 -11.18
N ASN A 122 -24.78 29.45 -10.03
CA ASN A 122 -23.44 30.01 -9.94
C ASN A 122 -22.42 28.91 -10.20
N ALA A 123 -21.25 29.26 -10.80
CA ALA A 123 -20.17 28.31 -11.03
C ALA A 123 -19.76 27.64 -9.69
N ALA A 124 -19.74 26.30 -9.68
CA ALA A 124 -19.36 25.56 -8.48
C ALA A 124 -17.95 25.96 -8.03
N PRO A 125 -17.72 26.24 -6.75
CA PRO A 125 -16.38 26.52 -6.27
C PRO A 125 -15.48 25.30 -6.44
N PRO A 126 -14.19 25.51 -6.78
CA PRO A 126 -13.26 24.42 -7.06
C PRO A 126 -13.00 23.51 -5.87
N ILE A 127 -13.11 24.06 -4.65
CA ILE A 127 -12.91 23.34 -3.39
C ILE A 127 -13.92 23.80 -2.38
N ARG A 128 -14.43 22.88 -1.57
CA ARG A 128 -15.28 23.16 -0.42
C ARG A 128 -14.83 22.35 0.78
N ILE A 129 -14.93 22.94 1.96
CA ILE A 129 -14.83 22.21 3.23
C ILE A 129 -16.20 22.20 3.88
N LYS A 130 -16.92 21.09 3.74
CA LYS A 130 -18.25 20.90 4.25
C LYS A 130 -18.25 19.95 5.45
N ASN A 131 -18.47 20.46 6.65
CA ASN A 131 -18.33 19.71 7.89
C ASN A 131 -16.96 18.98 7.98
N ASP A 132 -16.98 17.64 7.87
CA ASP A 132 -15.77 16.79 7.90
C ASP A 132 -15.29 16.35 6.51
N THR A 133 -15.87 16.91 5.42
CA THR A 133 -15.61 16.53 4.03
C THR A 133 -14.88 17.64 3.28
N LEU A 134 -13.72 17.31 2.71
CA LEU A 134 -13.08 18.15 1.71
C LEU A 134 -13.57 17.72 0.32
N GLU A 135 -14.27 18.59 -0.36
CA GLU A 135 -14.89 18.34 -1.67
C GLU A 135 -14.18 19.14 -2.76
N PHE A 136 -13.76 18.47 -3.84
CA PHE A 136 -13.22 19.08 -5.04
C PHE A 136 -14.23 18.94 -6.18
N ASP A 137 -14.50 20.02 -6.91
CA ASP A 137 -15.24 19.98 -8.17
C ASP A 137 -14.29 19.51 -9.28
N ALA A 138 -14.52 18.32 -9.83
CA ALA A 138 -13.59 17.70 -10.79
C ALA A 138 -13.43 18.55 -12.07
N ALA A 139 -14.47 19.22 -12.52
CA ALA A 139 -14.47 20.07 -13.73
C ALA A 139 -13.55 21.28 -13.60
N SER A 140 -13.29 21.74 -12.37
CA SER A 140 -12.40 22.88 -12.10
C SER A 140 -10.89 22.53 -12.28
N PHE A 141 -10.54 21.25 -12.33
CA PHE A 141 -9.16 20.77 -12.46
C PHE A 141 -8.97 20.19 -13.86
N LYS A 142 -8.39 20.99 -14.76
CA LYS A 142 -8.18 20.59 -16.15
C LYS A 142 -7.20 19.42 -16.23
N VAL A 143 -7.61 18.37 -16.92
CA VAL A 143 -6.81 17.21 -17.29
C VAL A 143 -7.05 16.95 -18.78
N ARG A 144 -6.17 16.18 -19.40
CA ARG A 144 -6.34 15.76 -20.79
C ARG A 144 -7.65 14.97 -20.97
N PRO A 145 -8.25 14.98 -22.17
CA PRO A 145 -9.48 14.25 -22.44
C PRO A 145 -9.38 12.74 -22.22
N ASP A 146 -8.17 12.18 -22.36
CA ASP A 146 -7.86 10.75 -22.17
C ASP A 146 -7.44 10.39 -20.74
N ALA A 147 -7.37 11.39 -19.83
CA ALA A 147 -6.90 11.21 -18.47
C ALA A 147 -7.82 10.29 -17.65
N ASN A 148 -7.21 9.47 -16.81
CA ASN A 148 -7.90 8.68 -15.80
C ASN A 148 -8.05 9.45 -14.46
N VAL A 149 -8.73 8.83 -13.50
CA VAL A 149 -8.95 9.42 -12.17
C VAL A 149 -7.65 9.66 -11.42
N GLU A 150 -6.64 8.81 -11.55
CA GLU A 150 -5.35 9.03 -10.92
C GLU A 150 -4.69 10.33 -11.39
N THR A 151 -4.75 10.61 -12.70
CA THR A 151 -4.27 11.87 -13.27
C THR A 151 -5.04 13.07 -12.71
N LEU A 152 -6.37 12.93 -12.52
CA LEU A 152 -7.19 13.95 -11.87
C LEU A 152 -6.74 14.15 -10.41
N LEU A 153 -6.58 13.08 -9.64
CA LEU A 153 -6.16 13.18 -8.24
C LEU A 153 -4.79 13.86 -8.10
N LYS A 154 -3.85 13.58 -8.99
CA LYS A 154 -2.55 14.26 -9.04
C LYS A 154 -2.66 15.77 -9.29
N GLN A 155 -3.78 16.26 -9.82
CA GLN A 155 -4.02 17.69 -10.00
C GLN A 155 -4.60 18.36 -8.75
N LEU A 156 -5.17 17.58 -7.82
CA LEU A 156 -5.82 18.12 -6.64
C LEU A 156 -4.80 18.59 -5.61
N PRO A 157 -5.03 19.72 -4.93
CA PRO A 157 -4.15 20.20 -3.89
C PRO A 157 -4.22 19.31 -2.64
N GLY A 158 -3.07 19.06 -2.02
CA GLY A 158 -2.97 18.23 -0.84
C GLY A 158 -2.99 16.73 -1.14
N VAL A 159 -3.25 16.33 -2.37
CA VAL A 159 -3.15 14.94 -2.81
C VAL A 159 -1.74 14.67 -3.31
N ASP A 160 -1.11 13.65 -2.76
CA ASP A 160 0.18 13.13 -3.18
C ASP A 160 0.06 11.64 -3.46
N ILE A 161 0.60 11.20 -4.58
CA ILE A 161 0.68 9.79 -4.97
C ILE A 161 2.16 9.49 -5.16
N ASP A 162 2.72 8.67 -4.28
CA ASP A 162 4.13 8.35 -4.32
C ASP A 162 4.48 7.33 -5.43
N GLU A 163 5.75 6.98 -5.54
CA GLU A 163 6.26 6.05 -6.56
C GLU A 163 5.70 4.63 -6.38
N ASP A 164 5.29 4.28 -5.17
CA ASP A 164 4.69 2.97 -4.84
C ASP A 164 3.16 2.98 -5.02
N GLY A 165 2.58 4.08 -5.55
CA GLY A 165 1.15 4.24 -5.74
C GLY A 165 0.36 4.49 -4.44
N LYS A 166 1.06 4.74 -3.33
CA LYS A 166 0.43 5.08 -2.07
C LYS A 166 -0.08 6.51 -2.11
N ILE A 167 -1.36 6.67 -1.82
CA ILE A 167 -2.04 7.95 -1.86
C ILE A 167 -2.11 8.56 -0.46
N THR A 168 -1.77 9.81 -0.38
CA THR A 168 -2.00 10.60 0.84
C THR A 168 -2.77 11.87 0.50
N VAL A 169 -3.66 12.27 1.39
CA VAL A 169 -4.37 13.55 1.30
C VAL A 169 -4.14 14.35 2.58
N ASN A 170 -3.53 15.51 2.43
CA ASN A 170 -3.14 16.37 3.56
C ASN A 170 -2.26 15.61 4.59
N GLY A 171 -1.42 14.68 4.10
CA GLY A 171 -0.55 13.83 4.92
C GLY A 171 -1.23 12.62 5.56
N LYS A 172 -2.55 12.44 5.40
CA LYS A 172 -3.26 11.23 5.82
C LYS A 172 -3.22 10.18 4.73
N GLU A 173 -2.94 8.96 5.08
CA GLU A 173 -2.96 7.84 4.14
C GLU A 173 -4.40 7.53 3.72
N VAL A 174 -4.59 7.36 2.41
CA VAL A 174 -5.88 6.92 1.84
C VAL A 174 -5.89 5.39 1.83
N ASN A 175 -6.74 4.82 2.66
CA ASN A 175 -6.91 3.37 2.77
C ASN A 175 -8.21 2.87 2.13
N GLN A 176 -9.05 3.77 1.61
CA GLN A 176 -10.30 3.42 0.97
C GLN A 176 -10.64 4.39 -0.15
N ILE A 177 -11.02 3.85 -1.32
CA ILE A 177 -11.52 4.63 -2.46
C ILE A 177 -12.85 4.05 -2.91
N LEU A 178 -13.85 4.90 -2.95
CA LEU A 178 -15.23 4.55 -3.27
C LEU A 178 -15.66 5.24 -4.58
N VAL A 179 -16.59 4.63 -5.28
CA VAL A 179 -17.27 5.21 -6.43
C VAL A 179 -18.78 5.27 -6.09
N ASN A 180 -19.33 6.46 -5.98
CA ASN A 180 -20.70 6.69 -5.49
C ASN A 180 -20.98 5.98 -4.15
N GLY A 181 -20.01 6.05 -3.21
CA GLY A 181 -20.11 5.46 -1.87
C GLY A 181 -19.88 3.95 -1.79
N LYS A 182 -19.60 3.25 -2.88
CA LYS A 182 -19.39 1.80 -2.92
C LYS A 182 -17.98 1.47 -3.40
N PRO A 183 -17.34 0.38 -2.91
CA PRO A 183 -16.06 -0.12 -3.44
C PRO A 183 -16.17 -0.43 -4.94
N PHE A 184 -15.09 -0.22 -5.68
CA PHE A 184 -14.97 -0.59 -7.08
C PHE A 184 -13.89 -1.66 -7.24
N PHE A 185 -14.28 -2.92 -7.36
CA PHE A 185 -13.50 -4.15 -7.26
C PHE A 185 -12.92 -4.41 -5.87
N ASP A 186 -12.36 -3.41 -5.20
CA ASP A 186 -11.74 -3.51 -3.87
C ASP A 186 -11.90 -2.24 -3.04
N LYS A 187 -11.44 -2.30 -1.78
CA LYS A 187 -11.50 -1.15 -0.87
C LYS A 187 -10.40 -0.13 -1.16
N ASP A 188 -9.25 -0.54 -1.70
CA ASP A 188 -8.14 0.35 -2.02
C ASP A 188 -8.39 1.16 -3.30
N GLY A 189 -9.35 0.73 -4.13
CA GLY A 189 -9.86 1.45 -5.30
C GLY A 189 -8.85 1.69 -6.41
N LYS A 190 -7.74 0.98 -6.41
CA LYS A 190 -6.67 1.16 -7.41
C LYS A 190 -7.18 0.91 -8.82
N VAL A 191 -8.01 -0.13 -9.00
CA VAL A 191 -8.64 -0.42 -10.29
C VAL A 191 -9.50 0.76 -10.76
N ALA A 192 -10.21 1.45 -9.84
CA ALA A 192 -10.99 2.64 -10.17
C ALA A 192 -10.10 3.80 -10.65
N LEU A 193 -9.01 4.06 -9.94
CA LEU A 193 -8.09 5.17 -10.25
C LEU A 193 -7.48 5.06 -11.64
N GLU A 194 -7.04 3.88 -12.00
CA GLU A 194 -6.32 3.65 -13.23
C GLU A 194 -7.23 3.55 -14.44
N ASN A 195 -8.46 3.09 -14.23
CA ASN A 195 -9.33 2.70 -15.33
C ASN A 195 -10.54 3.61 -15.56
N LEU A 196 -11.02 4.35 -14.56
CA LEU A 196 -12.13 5.27 -14.76
C LEU A 196 -11.64 6.56 -15.43
N PRO A 197 -12.33 7.04 -16.49
CA PRO A 197 -12.02 8.33 -17.11
C PRO A 197 -12.28 9.48 -16.12
N ALA A 198 -11.37 10.44 -16.07
CA ALA A 198 -11.54 11.64 -15.24
C ALA A 198 -12.80 12.43 -15.63
N GLU A 199 -13.20 12.42 -16.91
CA GLU A 199 -14.34 13.20 -17.45
C GLU A 199 -15.71 12.78 -16.91
N ILE A 200 -15.85 11.55 -16.35
CA ILE A 200 -17.12 11.11 -15.74
C ILE A 200 -17.26 11.52 -14.28
N ILE A 201 -16.15 11.92 -13.67
CA ILE A 201 -16.15 12.31 -12.25
C ILE A 201 -16.76 13.72 -12.13
N ASN A 202 -17.74 13.82 -11.24
CA ASN A 202 -18.34 15.09 -10.86
C ASN A 202 -17.56 15.74 -9.72
N LYS A 203 -17.36 14.98 -8.63
CA LYS A 203 -16.69 15.47 -7.43
C LYS A 203 -15.75 14.41 -6.88
N VAL A 204 -14.68 14.88 -6.24
CA VAL A 204 -13.80 14.08 -5.41
C VAL A 204 -14.00 14.53 -3.96
N GLN A 205 -14.52 13.64 -3.14
CA GLN A 205 -14.83 13.92 -1.73
C GLN A 205 -13.80 13.18 -0.87
N VAL A 206 -13.18 13.88 0.07
CA VAL A 206 -12.22 13.32 1.00
C VAL A 206 -12.74 13.48 2.42
N THR A 207 -12.82 12.36 3.13
CA THR A 207 -13.26 12.30 4.53
C THR A 207 -12.27 11.54 5.37
N ASP A 208 -12.31 11.69 6.69
CA ASP A 208 -11.64 10.75 7.57
C ASP A 208 -12.32 9.39 7.46
N THR A 209 -11.53 8.31 7.38
CA THR A 209 -12.09 6.95 7.30
C THR A 209 -12.77 6.59 8.60
N LYS A 210 -14.08 6.39 8.53
CA LYS A 210 -14.91 5.96 9.65
C LYS A 210 -15.26 4.48 9.51
N THR A 211 -15.36 3.79 10.62
CA THR A 211 -16.04 2.50 10.65
C THR A 211 -17.54 2.71 10.43
N LYS A 212 -18.24 1.70 9.99
CA LYS A 212 -19.70 1.77 9.79
C LYS A 212 -20.45 2.16 11.07
N LYS A 213 -19.97 1.68 12.22
CA LYS A 213 -20.44 2.05 13.55
C LYS A 213 -20.29 3.56 13.81
N GLU A 214 -19.12 4.14 13.47
CA GLU A 214 -18.87 5.58 13.64
C GLU A 214 -19.71 6.43 12.69
N GLU A 215 -19.97 5.96 11.47
CA GLU A 215 -20.86 6.63 10.52
C GLU A 215 -22.29 6.74 11.09
N LEU A 216 -22.87 5.62 11.53
CA LEU A 216 -24.24 5.58 12.07
C LEU A 216 -24.40 6.30 13.42
N SER A 217 -23.38 6.21 14.28
CA SER A 217 -23.42 6.87 15.61
C SER A 217 -23.03 8.34 15.57
N GLY A 218 -22.64 8.88 14.40
CA GLY A 218 -22.16 10.27 14.24
C GLY A 218 -20.83 10.53 14.97
N GLN A 219 -20.10 9.48 15.32
CA GLN A 219 -18.79 9.61 15.98
C GLN A 219 -17.71 10.07 15.00
N LYS A 220 -16.65 10.69 15.53
CA LYS A 220 -15.45 10.98 14.75
C LYS A 220 -14.68 9.70 14.49
N ALA A 221 -13.92 9.71 13.39
CA ALA A 221 -13.05 8.61 13.06
C ALA A 221 -12.04 8.33 14.17
N SER A 222 -11.90 7.07 14.53
CA SER A 222 -10.90 6.55 15.47
C SER A 222 -9.58 6.18 14.78
N SER A 223 -9.40 6.55 13.52
CA SER A 223 -8.18 6.35 12.74
C SER A 223 -7.70 7.67 12.13
N ASN A 224 -6.44 7.73 11.70
CA ASN A 224 -5.90 8.87 10.96
C ASN A 224 -5.83 8.61 9.45
N ASN A 225 -6.66 7.72 8.94
CA ASN A 225 -6.73 7.42 7.52
C ASN A 225 -7.81 8.28 6.84
N ALA A 226 -7.67 8.42 5.52
CA ALA A 226 -8.63 9.14 4.69
C ALA A 226 -9.35 8.17 3.73
N THR A 227 -10.59 8.49 3.43
CA THR A 227 -11.40 7.86 2.37
C THR A 227 -11.60 8.87 1.24
N ILE A 228 -11.37 8.46 0.01
CA ILE A 228 -11.74 9.20 -1.20
C ILE A 228 -13.03 8.60 -1.76
N ASN A 229 -14.07 9.42 -1.94
CA ASN A 229 -15.28 9.04 -2.65
C ASN A 229 -15.37 9.81 -3.97
N LEU A 230 -15.39 9.09 -5.08
CA LEU A 230 -15.53 9.60 -6.43
C LEU A 230 -17.02 9.60 -6.79
N THR A 231 -17.62 10.76 -6.97
CA THR A 231 -19.01 10.84 -7.43
C THR A 231 -19.05 10.96 -8.94
N ILE A 232 -19.84 10.11 -9.58
CA ILE A 232 -20.09 10.18 -11.02
C ILE A 232 -21.26 11.14 -11.26
N ASP A 233 -21.16 11.95 -12.31
CA ASP A 233 -22.25 12.82 -12.77
C ASP A 233 -23.51 11.97 -13.03
N LYS A 234 -24.65 12.37 -12.46
CA LYS A 234 -25.93 11.63 -12.59
C LYS A 234 -26.32 11.37 -14.06
N GLU A 235 -26.06 12.32 -14.95
CA GLU A 235 -26.33 12.18 -16.38
C GLU A 235 -25.38 11.19 -17.06
N LYS A 236 -24.15 11.00 -16.51
CA LYS A 236 -23.13 10.09 -17.01
C LYS A 236 -23.12 8.75 -16.28
N ASN A 237 -23.88 8.59 -15.19
CA ASN A 237 -24.02 7.34 -14.45
C ASN A 237 -24.96 6.34 -15.17
N LYS A 238 -24.94 6.38 -16.52
CA LYS A 238 -25.63 5.45 -17.41
C LYS A 238 -24.82 5.32 -18.69
N GLY A 239 -24.22 4.16 -18.90
CA GLY A 239 -23.40 3.99 -20.09
C GLY A 239 -22.54 2.73 -20.07
N VAL A 240 -21.71 2.63 -21.07
CA VAL A 240 -20.75 1.53 -21.28
C VAL A 240 -19.38 2.12 -21.53
N MET A 241 -18.39 1.57 -20.87
CA MET A 241 -16.97 1.80 -21.16
C MET A 241 -16.37 0.45 -21.55
N PHE A 242 -15.73 0.43 -22.70
CA PHE A 242 -15.03 -0.74 -23.21
C PHE A 242 -13.60 -0.36 -23.59
N LYS A 243 -12.65 -1.20 -23.18
CA LYS A 243 -11.24 -1.07 -23.53
C LYS A 243 -10.70 -2.44 -23.88
N ALA A 244 -9.89 -2.50 -24.93
CA ALA A 244 -9.18 -3.71 -25.31
C ALA A 244 -7.80 -3.33 -25.81
N MET A 245 -6.80 -4.14 -25.50
CA MET A 245 -5.44 -3.99 -25.98
C MET A 245 -4.89 -5.37 -26.35
N ALA A 246 -4.10 -5.42 -27.41
CA ALA A 246 -3.31 -6.58 -27.79
C ALA A 246 -1.96 -6.11 -28.34
N GLY A 247 -0.90 -6.80 -27.97
CA GLY A 247 0.45 -6.52 -28.42
C GLY A 247 1.27 -7.80 -28.53
N TYR A 248 2.21 -7.78 -29.48
CA TYR A 248 3.19 -8.82 -29.68
C TYR A 248 4.55 -8.20 -29.97
N GLY A 249 5.60 -8.83 -29.48
CA GLY A 249 6.96 -8.29 -29.56
C GLY A 249 8.01 -9.32 -29.91
N THR A 250 9.26 -8.88 -29.87
CA THR A 250 10.43 -9.77 -29.99
C THR A 250 10.49 -10.69 -28.76
N ASP A 251 11.26 -11.79 -28.89
CA ASP A 251 11.46 -12.79 -27.83
C ASP A 251 10.13 -13.39 -27.30
N GLU A 252 9.16 -13.55 -28.23
CA GLU A 252 7.84 -14.12 -27.94
C GLU A 252 7.09 -13.36 -26.82
N ARG A 253 7.40 -12.07 -26.60
CA ARG A 253 6.71 -11.24 -25.63
C ARG A 253 5.33 -10.85 -26.16
N TYR A 254 4.33 -10.95 -25.28
CA TYR A 254 2.97 -10.53 -25.62
C TYR A 254 2.28 -9.85 -24.41
N GLU A 255 1.29 -9.04 -24.75
CA GLU A 255 0.37 -8.43 -23.79
C GLU A 255 -1.04 -8.37 -24.39
N SER A 256 -2.03 -8.66 -23.57
CA SER A 256 -3.43 -8.45 -23.93
C SER A 256 -4.24 -8.08 -22.70
N SER A 257 -5.22 -7.20 -22.89
CA SER A 257 -6.16 -6.84 -21.85
C SER A 257 -7.52 -6.48 -22.41
N LEU A 258 -8.57 -6.72 -21.63
CA LEU A 258 -9.95 -6.40 -21.94
C LEU A 258 -10.63 -5.88 -20.69
N MET A 259 -11.37 -4.77 -20.79
CA MET A 259 -12.22 -4.26 -19.73
C MET A 259 -13.56 -3.80 -20.29
N LEU A 260 -14.64 -4.22 -19.63
CA LEU A 260 -16.00 -3.77 -19.91
C LEU A 260 -16.61 -3.28 -18.59
N ASN A 261 -17.09 -2.04 -18.54
CA ASN A 261 -17.87 -1.52 -17.44
C ASN A 261 -19.22 -1.05 -17.97
N TYR A 262 -20.28 -1.48 -17.31
CA TYR A 262 -21.66 -1.08 -17.55
C TYR A 262 -22.23 -0.40 -16.31
N PHE A 263 -22.73 0.81 -16.48
CA PHE A 263 -23.36 1.62 -15.45
C PHE A 263 -24.82 1.88 -15.76
N LYS A 264 -25.70 1.71 -14.77
CA LYS A 264 -27.12 2.04 -14.87
C LYS A 264 -27.68 2.45 -13.51
N GLY A 265 -27.51 3.74 -13.15
CA GLY A 265 -27.87 4.22 -11.82
C GLY A 265 -27.02 3.56 -10.73
N ASP A 266 -27.68 2.85 -9.81
CA ASP A 266 -27.02 2.14 -8.72
C ASP A 266 -26.40 0.79 -9.13
N SER A 267 -26.86 0.23 -10.28
CA SER A 267 -26.33 -1.02 -10.82
C SER A 267 -25.06 -0.79 -11.59
N ARG A 268 -24.04 -1.61 -11.31
CA ARG A 268 -22.77 -1.60 -12.01
C ARG A 268 -22.29 -3.03 -12.22
N LEU A 269 -21.90 -3.34 -13.48
CA LEU A 269 -21.25 -4.57 -13.86
C LEU A 269 -19.90 -4.23 -14.49
N SER A 270 -18.84 -4.87 -14.00
CA SER A 270 -17.50 -4.74 -14.55
C SER A 270 -16.91 -6.11 -14.84
N ILE A 271 -16.36 -6.27 -16.02
CA ILE A 271 -15.66 -7.49 -16.46
C ILE A 271 -14.27 -7.09 -16.90
N LEU A 272 -13.27 -7.85 -16.51
CA LEU A 272 -11.88 -7.61 -16.89
C LEU A 272 -11.16 -8.92 -17.17
N GLY A 273 -10.19 -8.86 -18.06
CA GLY A 273 -9.34 -9.99 -18.43
C GLY A 273 -7.98 -9.50 -18.95
N SER A 274 -6.91 -10.20 -18.61
CA SER A 274 -5.58 -9.96 -19.18
C SER A 274 -4.76 -11.23 -19.29
N SER A 275 -3.83 -11.19 -20.25
CA SER A 275 -2.83 -12.23 -20.45
C SER A 275 -1.54 -11.61 -20.96
N ASN A 276 -0.41 -11.91 -20.34
CA ASN A 276 0.90 -11.40 -20.74
C ASN A 276 2.04 -12.25 -20.17
N ASN A 277 3.25 -12.07 -20.76
CA ASN A 277 4.50 -12.65 -20.27
C ASN A 277 5.59 -11.58 -20.04
N ILE A 278 5.17 -10.39 -19.63
CA ILE A 278 6.03 -9.23 -19.39
C ILE A 278 5.99 -8.76 -17.91
N ASN A 279 5.70 -9.66 -16.98
CA ASN A 279 5.60 -9.38 -15.56
C ASN A 279 4.67 -8.20 -15.24
N SER A 280 3.51 -8.14 -15.91
CA SER A 280 2.51 -7.06 -15.77
C SER A 280 1.14 -7.61 -15.36
N VAL A 281 0.32 -6.80 -14.68
CA VAL A 281 -1.09 -7.16 -14.37
C VAL A 281 -2.03 -6.90 -15.55
N GLY A 282 -1.67 -5.98 -16.42
CA GLY A 282 -2.34 -5.77 -17.70
C GLY A 282 -3.65 -4.99 -17.70
N PHE A 283 -3.96 -4.16 -16.68
CA PHE A 283 -5.26 -3.47 -16.61
C PHE A 283 -5.25 -1.94 -16.61
N SER A 284 -4.08 -1.29 -16.55
CA SER A 284 -4.02 0.16 -16.47
C SER A 284 -4.18 0.82 -17.83
N MET A 285 -5.02 1.88 -17.91
CA MET A 285 -5.05 2.75 -19.11
C MET A 285 -3.75 3.47 -19.32
N ASN A 286 -3.05 3.80 -18.24
CA ASN A 286 -1.73 4.39 -18.30
C ASN A 286 -0.68 3.39 -18.78
N GLU A 287 -0.96 2.09 -18.75
CA GLU A 287 -0.10 1.08 -19.40
C GLU A 287 0.13 1.37 -20.87
N ILE A 288 -0.83 2.02 -21.53
CA ILE A 288 -0.59 2.47 -22.91
C ILE A 288 0.56 3.48 -22.96
N PHE A 289 0.75 4.30 -21.92
CA PHE A 289 1.72 5.39 -21.91
C PHE A 289 2.67 5.40 -20.71
N ASP A 290 2.35 4.73 -19.62
CA ASP A 290 3.08 4.81 -18.35
C ASP A 290 3.78 3.51 -17.93
N ASN A 291 3.39 2.34 -18.45
CA ASN A 291 4.03 1.07 -18.14
C ASN A 291 5.16 0.74 -19.11
N MET A 292 6.28 1.36 -18.90
CA MET A 292 7.52 0.99 -19.55
C MET A 292 8.48 0.36 -18.57
N GLY A 293 8.09 -0.81 -18.04
CA GLY A 293 8.91 -1.58 -17.14
C GLY A 293 8.48 -1.44 -15.66
N SER A 294 8.95 -2.37 -14.87
CA SER A 294 8.62 -2.62 -13.46
C SER A 294 8.86 -1.46 -12.47
N MET A 295 9.13 -0.27 -12.93
CA MET A 295 9.51 0.87 -12.09
C MET A 295 8.41 1.91 -11.87
N ARG A 296 7.33 1.93 -12.69
CA ARG A 296 6.13 2.69 -12.36
C ARG A 296 5.11 1.73 -11.73
N ARG A 297 5.27 1.51 -10.46
CA ARG A 297 4.38 0.69 -9.64
C ARG A 297 3.15 1.50 -9.26
N SER A 298 2.14 1.50 -10.13
CA SER A 298 0.79 1.86 -9.73
C SER A 298 0.02 0.57 -9.48
N SER A 299 -0.66 0.46 -8.37
CA SER A 299 -1.56 -0.61 -7.97
C SER A 299 -1.00 -2.01 -7.68
N LEU A 300 0.24 -2.27 -8.01
CA LEU A 300 0.93 -3.48 -7.66
C LEU A 300 1.63 -3.31 -6.33
N TYR A 301 1.25 -4.06 -5.31
CA TYR A 301 2.21 -4.31 -4.27
C TYR A 301 3.17 -5.37 -4.81
N VAL A 302 4.44 -5.05 -4.79
CA VAL A 302 5.50 -6.02 -4.98
C VAL A 302 6.05 -6.25 -3.59
N ASN A 303 5.89 -7.45 -3.09
CA ASN A 303 6.48 -7.85 -1.83
C ASN A 303 8.01 -7.81 -1.94
N ASP A 304 8.70 -7.80 -0.81
CA ASP A 304 10.18 -7.83 -0.78
C ASP A 304 10.75 -9.08 -1.48
N ASN A 305 9.94 -10.13 -1.63
CA ASN A 305 10.26 -11.32 -2.43
C ASN A 305 9.97 -11.14 -3.93
N GLY A 306 9.51 -9.93 -4.36
CA GLY A 306 9.24 -9.58 -5.76
C GLY A 306 7.92 -10.14 -6.33
N SER A 307 7.10 -10.89 -5.56
CA SER A 307 5.75 -11.26 -6.00
C SER A 307 4.91 -10.00 -6.18
N PHE A 308 4.14 -9.94 -7.20
CA PHE A 308 3.22 -8.84 -7.46
C PHE A 308 1.78 -9.29 -7.30
N GLY A 309 0.93 -8.39 -6.85
CA GLY A 309 -0.45 -8.73 -6.59
C GLY A 309 -1.42 -7.56 -6.72
N ILE A 310 -2.68 -7.90 -6.88
CA ILE A 310 -3.80 -6.97 -6.88
C ILE A 310 -4.87 -7.56 -5.95
N ASN A 311 -5.46 -6.76 -5.08
CA ASN A 311 -6.54 -7.16 -4.20
C ASN A 311 -6.22 -8.38 -3.29
N GLY A 312 -4.97 -8.49 -2.84
CA GLY A 312 -4.55 -9.64 -2.04
C GLY A 312 -4.26 -10.91 -2.84
N MET A 313 -4.40 -10.86 -4.17
CA MET A 313 -3.99 -11.93 -5.07
C MET A 313 -2.53 -11.74 -5.45
N ASN A 314 -1.69 -12.74 -5.21
CA ASN A 314 -0.30 -12.75 -5.60
C ASN A 314 -0.12 -13.46 -6.94
N PHE A 315 0.67 -12.86 -7.82
CA PHE A 315 1.09 -13.42 -9.08
C PHE A 315 2.57 -13.75 -9.02
N GLY A 316 2.91 -14.97 -9.37
CA GLY A 316 4.29 -15.44 -9.43
C GLY A 316 4.99 -15.51 -8.08
N SER A 317 6.23 -15.95 -8.11
CA SER A 317 7.15 -15.96 -6.96
C SER A 317 7.85 -14.61 -6.76
N GLY A 318 7.61 -13.68 -7.67
CA GLY A 318 8.14 -12.34 -7.68
C GLY A 318 9.55 -12.18 -8.22
N LYS A 319 10.18 -13.26 -8.51
CA LYS A 319 11.48 -13.32 -9.14
C LYS A 319 11.35 -14.13 -10.43
N GLY A 320 12.14 -13.79 -11.44
CA GLY A 320 12.09 -14.49 -12.70
C GLY A 320 11.09 -13.88 -13.70
N ILE A 321 10.75 -14.67 -14.70
CA ILE A 321 9.83 -14.28 -15.77
C ILE A 321 8.51 -15.02 -15.60
N THR A 322 7.42 -14.24 -15.48
CA THR A 322 6.08 -14.75 -15.23
C THR A 322 5.18 -14.56 -16.45
N GLU A 323 4.56 -15.65 -16.90
CA GLU A 323 3.38 -15.62 -17.73
C GLU A 323 2.16 -15.56 -16.81
N SER A 324 1.29 -14.56 -17.01
CA SER A 324 0.12 -14.33 -16.15
C SER A 324 -1.15 -14.21 -16.97
N ASN A 325 -2.20 -14.86 -16.46
CA ASN A 325 -3.56 -14.79 -16.99
C ASN A 325 -4.50 -14.42 -15.84
N LEU A 326 -5.41 -13.46 -16.09
CA LEU A 326 -6.37 -13.03 -15.08
C LEU A 326 -7.72 -12.78 -15.72
N GLY A 327 -8.78 -13.20 -15.03
CA GLY A 327 -10.17 -12.89 -15.35
C GLY A 327 -10.91 -12.44 -14.09
N GLY A 328 -11.74 -11.40 -14.21
CA GLY A 328 -12.51 -10.89 -13.08
C GLY A 328 -13.87 -10.35 -13.47
N ILE A 329 -14.81 -10.49 -12.54
CA ILE A 329 -16.15 -9.91 -12.62
C ILE A 329 -16.50 -9.24 -11.30
N SER A 330 -17.05 -8.03 -11.36
CA SER A 330 -17.58 -7.29 -10.22
C SER A 330 -19.00 -6.83 -10.52
N TYR A 331 -19.93 -7.08 -9.60
CA TYR A 331 -21.29 -6.59 -9.68
C TYR A 331 -21.66 -5.87 -8.39
N SER A 332 -22.30 -4.72 -8.50
CA SER A 332 -22.78 -3.92 -7.37
C SER A 332 -24.13 -3.32 -7.70
N ASP A 333 -25.08 -3.40 -6.75
CA ASP A 333 -26.42 -2.88 -6.92
C ASP A 333 -27.05 -2.47 -5.57
N THR A 334 -28.13 -1.69 -5.64
CA THR A 334 -29.08 -1.43 -4.55
C THR A 334 -30.40 -2.10 -4.91
N PHE A 335 -30.63 -3.33 -4.44
CA PHE A 335 -31.81 -4.12 -4.80
C PHE A 335 -33.13 -3.56 -4.24
N ALA A 336 -33.07 -2.93 -3.06
CA ALA A 336 -34.19 -2.25 -2.42
C ALA A 336 -33.66 -1.10 -1.56
N LYS A 337 -34.52 -0.18 -1.17
CA LYS A 337 -34.14 0.92 -0.25
C LYS A 337 -33.52 0.30 1.03
N GLY A 338 -32.22 0.55 1.23
CA GLY A 338 -31.47 0.04 2.39
C GLY A 338 -30.89 -1.35 2.22
N PHE A 339 -30.90 -1.95 1.01
CA PHE A 339 -30.22 -3.22 0.74
C PHE A 339 -29.19 -3.03 -0.37
N ASP A 340 -27.95 -2.84 0.01
CA ASP A 340 -26.80 -2.69 -0.87
C ASP A 340 -26.02 -4.01 -0.95
N PHE A 341 -25.63 -4.38 -2.18
CA PHE A 341 -24.84 -5.55 -2.48
C PHE A 341 -23.63 -5.20 -3.35
N THR A 342 -22.50 -5.80 -3.08
CA THR A 342 -21.34 -5.84 -3.97
C THR A 342 -20.73 -7.24 -3.93
N GLY A 343 -20.47 -7.82 -5.10
CA GLY A 343 -19.84 -9.13 -5.25
C GLY A 343 -18.72 -9.08 -6.29
N ASN A 344 -17.59 -9.73 -5.99
CA ASN A 344 -16.41 -9.79 -6.86
C ASN A 344 -15.94 -11.25 -6.96
N TYR A 345 -15.54 -11.63 -8.14
CA TYR A 345 -14.86 -12.90 -8.39
C TYR A 345 -13.65 -12.65 -9.28
N PHE A 346 -12.52 -13.29 -8.94
CA PHE A 346 -11.30 -13.27 -9.72
C PHE A 346 -10.74 -14.70 -9.84
N TYR A 347 -10.29 -15.00 -11.04
CA TYR A 347 -9.43 -16.12 -11.35
C TYR A 347 -8.08 -15.62 -11.83
N THR A 348 -6.99 -16.23 -11.33
CA THR A 348 -5.63 -15.94 -11.79
C THR A 348 -4.86 -17.22 -12.02
N HIS A 349 -4.06 -17.23 -13.08
CA HIS A 349 -3.06 -18.25 -13.37
C HIS A 349 -1.72 -17.59 -13.61
N ALA A 350 -0.65 -18.12 -13.01
CA ALA A 350 0.72 -17.65 -13.22
C ALA A 350 1.66 -18.84 -13.38
N ASP A 351 2.53 -18.81 -14.40
CA ASP A 351 3.67 -19.72 -14.60
C ASP A 351 4.96 -18.87 -14.53
N THR A 352 5.77 -19.08 -13.52
CA THR A 352 7.01 -18.33 -13.28
C THR A 352 8.21 -19.26 -13.39
N ARG A 353 9.23 -18.81 -14.14
CA ARG A 353 10.52 -19.48 -14.25
C ARG A 353 11.62 -18.55 -13.79
N ASN A 354 12.53 -19.07 -13.01
CA ASN A 354 13.64 -18.30 -12.49
C ASN A 354 14.92 -19.14 -12.42
N ASN A 355 16.03 -18.58 -12.95
CA ASN A 355 17.36 -19.05 -12.61
C ASN A 355 17.93 -18.07 -11.61
N ASN A 356 18.35 -18.60 -10.48
CA ASN A 356 18.84 -17.82 -9.37
C ASN A 356 20.29 -18.21 -9.07
N PHE A 357 21.13 -17.21 -8.89
CA PHE A 357 22.45 -17.37 -8.27
C PHE A 357 22.47 -16.53 -6.99
N SER A 358 22.88 -17.17 -5.88
CA SER A 358 22.97 -16.48 -4.60
C SER A 358 24.32 -16.75 -3.94
N ARG A 359 24.82 -15.72 -3.25
CA ARG A 359 26.00 -15.80 -2.39
C ARG A 359 25.60 -15.26 -1.02
N GLN A 360 25.62 -16.16 -0.04
CA GLN A 360 25.23 -15.88 1.33
C GLN A 360 26.43 -15.97 2.26
N GLN A 361 26.75 -14.87 2.91
CA GLN A 361 27.78 -14.82 3.94
C GLN A 361 27.11 -14.86 5.32
N ASN A 362 27.31 -15.96 6.03
CA ASN A 362 26.82 -16.14 7.38
C ASN A 362 27.88 -15.64 8.36
N LEU A 363 27.47 -14.70 9.20
CA LEU A 363 28.32 -14.05 10.17
C LEU A 363 28.06 -14.71 11.54
N LEU A 364 29.00 -15.49 12.03
CA LEU A 364 28.96 -16.04 13.39
C LEU A 364 29.95 -15.28 14.29
N PRO A 365 29.78 -15.29 15.61
CA PRO A 365 30.73 -14.64 16.52
C PRO A 365 32.18 -15.16 16.40
N ASP A 366 32.33 -16.45 16.10
CA ASP A 366 33.63 -17.16 16.07
C ASP A 366 34.08 -17.44 14.64
N ASN A 367 33.17 -17.42 13.66
CA ASN A 367 33.47 -17.85 12.30
C ASN A 367 32.58 -17.16 11.26
N ILE A 368 33.09 -17.06 10.03
CA ILE A 368 32.31 -16.62 8.87
C ILE A 368 32.38 -17.74 7.83
N TYR A 369 31.27 -18.13 7.28
CA TYR A 369 31.22 -19.07 6.17
C TYR A 369 30.35 -18.51 5.04
N THR A 370 30.69 -18.90 3.82
CA THR A 370 30.01 -18.44 2.61
C THR A 370 29.36 -19.61 1.91
N THR A 371 28.06 -19.50 1.63
CA THR A 371 27.33 -20.46 0.80
C THR A 371 27.04 -19.83 -0.55
N GLU A 372 27.48 -20.48 -1.63
CA GLU A 372 27.09 -20.16 -3.00
C GLU A 372 26.08 -21.21 -3.47
N SER A 373 25.00 -20.75 -4.12
CA SER A 373 23.97 -21.64 -4.62
C SER A 373 23.46 -21.20 -5.98
N HIS A 374 23.31 -22.16 -6.89
CA HIS A 374 22.60 -22.03 -8.15
C HIS A 374 21.28 -22.79 -8.05
N SER A 375 20.19 -22.19 -8.50
CA SER A 375 18.91 -22.88 -8.54
C SER A 375 18.09 -22.51 -9.79
N LYS A 376 17.32 -23.50 -10.26
CA LYS A 376 16.36 -23.35 -11.33
C LYS A 376 14.99 -23.71 -10.80
N SER A 377 14.09 -22.74 -10.76
CA SER A 377 12.73 -22.94 -10.24
C SER A 377 11.67 -22.72 -11.29
N LYS A 378 10.61 -23.49 -11.19
CA LYS A 378 9.34 -23.31 -11.91
C LYS A 378 8.20 -23.33 -10.92
N ASN A 379 7.38 -22.26 -10.94
CA ASN A 379 6.21 -22.11 -10.08
C ASN A 379 4.97 -21.89 -10.92
N GLN A 380 3.95 -22.72 -10.73
CA GLN A 380 2.62 -22.55 -11.30
C GLN A 380 1.63 -22.28 -10.18
N SER A 381 0.79 -21.28 -10.32
CA SER A 381 -0.20 -20.89 -9.32
C SER A 381 -1.56 -20.68 -9.99
N ASP A 382 -2.59 -21.33 -9.47
CA ASP A 382 -3.98 -21.14 -9.85
C ASP A 382 -4.78 -20.66 -8.64
N SER A 383 -5.35 -19.46 -8.73
CA SER A 383 -6.09 -18.86 -7.63
C SER A 383 -7.50 -18.48 -8.01
N ASN A 384 -8.45 -18.79 -7.12
CA ASN A 384 -9.84 -18.36 -7.19
C ASN A 384 -10.15 -17.53 -5.95
N ASN A 385 -10.67 -16.32 -6.15
CA ASN A 385 -11.01 -15.42 -5.06
C ASN A 385 -12.43 -14.90 -5.26
N PHE A 386 -13.27 -15.12 -4.26
CA PHE A 386 -14.63 -14.58 -4.19
C PHE A 386 -14.75 -13.70 -2.96
N SER A 387 -15.32 -12.50 -3.12
CA SER A 387 -15.65 -11.61 -2.01
C SER A 387 -16.99 -10.94 -2.25
N SER A 388 -17.76 -10.76 -1.19
CA SER A 388 -19.00 -10.00 -1.27
C SER A 388 -19.21 -9.14 -0.02
N SER A 389 -20.04 -8.12 -0.15
CA SER A 389 -20.45 -7.23 0.93
C SER A 389 -21.94 -6.98 0.82
N PHE A 390 -22.64 -7.18 1.91
CA PHE A 390 -24.06 -6.89 2.07
C PHE A 390 -24.22 -5.82 3.15
N GLU A 391 -24.94 -4.74 2.84
CA GLU A 391 -25.35 -3.74 3.82
C GLU A 391 -26.88 -3.72 3.85
N ILE A 392 -27.46 -3.97 5.01
CA ILE A 392 -28.91 -4.01 5.22
C ILE A 392 -29.27 -2.97 6.27
N LYS A 393 -29.85 -1.84 5.83
CA LYS A 393 -30.37 -0.79 6.70
C LYS A 393 -31.74 -1.18 7.22
N LEU A 394 -31.81 -1.54 8.49
CA LEU A 394 -33.06 -1.88 9.16
C LEU A 394 -33.84 -0.63 9.55
N SER A 395 -33.14 0.45 9.86
CA SER A 395 -33.68 1.79 10.13
C SER A 395 -32.59 2.84 9.93
N GLU A 396 -32.91 4.13 10.08
CA GLU A 396 -31.91 5.22 10.03
C GLU A 396 -30.81 5.10 11.08
N THR A 397 -31.04 4.32 12.15
CA THR A 397 -30.12 4.13 13.28
C THR A 397 -29.69 2.68 13.49
N SER A 398 -30.00 1.78 12.55
CA SER A 398 -29.71 0.36 12.71
C SER A 398 -29.37 -0.29 11.37
N SER A 399 -28.24 -0.99 11.31
CA SER A 399 -27.77 -1.70 10.12
C SER A 399 -27.09 -3.02 10.46
N ILE A 400 -27.12 -3.92 9.48
CA ILE A 400 -26.36 -5.16 9.46
C ILE A 400 -25.37 -5.10 8.30
N TRP A 401 -24.14 -5.54 8.54
CA TRP A 401 -23.12 -5.76 7.52
C TRP A 401 -22.65 -7.20 7.54
N LEU A 402 -22.49 -7.76 6.36
CA LEU A 402 -22.01 -9.13 6.17
C LEU A 402 -20.99 -9.13 5.02
N GLU A 403 -19.77 -9.62 5.26
CA GLU A 403 -18.68 -9.61 4.29
C GLU A 403 -18.04 -11.02 4.17
N PRO A 404 -18.66 -11.99 3.48
CA PRO A 404 -18.04 -13.28 3.25
C PRO A 404 -16.96 -13.21 2.16
N LYS A 405 -15.87 -13.95 2.37
CA LYS A 405 -14.74 -14.10 1.44
C LYS A 405 -14.35 -15.57 1.35
N TYR A 406 -14.03 -16.01 0.15
CA TYR A 406 -13.48 -17.34 -0.09
C TYR A 406 -12.28 -17.23 -1.02
N SER A 407 -11.20 -17.92 -0.68
CA SER A 407 -10.06 -18.07 -1.58
C SER A 407 -9.61 -19.53 -1.68
N SER A 408 -9.15 -19.90 -2.86
CA SER A 408 -8.53 -21.20 -3.11
C SER A 408 -7.31 -20.97 -4.00
N ASN A 409 -6.15 -21.44 -3.55
CA ASN A 409 -4.90 -21.30 -4.27
C ASN A 409 -4.22 -22.68 -4.38
N LYS A 410 -3.99 -23.12 -5.61
CA LYS A 410 -3.23 -24.34 -5.93
C LYS A 410 -1.87 -23.91 -6.47
N ILE A 411 -0.80 -24.42 -5.86
CA ILE A 411 0.58 -24.12 -6.29
C ILE A 411 1.27 -25.44 -6.61
N LYS A 412 1.95 -25.47 -7.75
CA LYS A 412 2.93 -26.49 -8.11
C LYS A 412 4.28 -25.83 -8.29
N SER A 413 5.27 -26.27 -7.57
CA SER A 413 6.64 -25.77 -7.69
C SER A 413 7.64 -26.91 -7.86
N SER A 414 8.65 -26.67 -8.68
CA SER A 414 9.85 -27.50 -8.73
C SER A 414 11.08 -26.61 -8.63
N ASN A 415 12.08 -27.08 -7.92
CA ASN A 415 13.35 -26.40 -7.75
C ASN A 415 14.49 -27.41 -7.80
N VAL A 416 15.38 -27.23 -8.77
CA VAL A 416 16.63 -27.99 -8.86
C VAL A 416 17.75 -27.05 -8.42
N PHE A 417 18.59 -27.51 -7.52
CA PHE A 417 19.64 -26.66 -6.96
C PHE A 417 20.96 -27.42 -6.73
N ASP A 418 22.02 -26.66 -6.72
CA ASP A 418 23.33 -27.02 -6.21
C ASP A 418 23.87 -25.91 -5.33
N SER A 419 24.56 -26.28 -4.25
CA SER A 419 25.13 -25.30 -3.32
C SER A 419 26.41 -25.83 -2.72
N GLN A 420 27.37 -24.93 -2.44
CA GLN A 420 28.64 -25.19 -1.79
C GLN A 420 28.83 -24.20 -0.65
N THR A 421 29.29 -24.70 0.50
CA THR A 421 29.61 -23.87 1.67
C THR A 421 31.09 -23.98 1.96
N VAL A 422 31.79 -22.86 2.04
CA VAL A 422 33.20 -22.75 2.36
C VAL A 422 33.43 -21.89 3.60
N ASN A 423 34.50 -22.19 4.33
CA ASN A 423 34.99 -21.39 5.45
C ASN A 423 35.73 -20.11 4.97
N GLU A 424 36.28 -19.32 5.89
CA GLU A 424 37.04 -18.09 5.58
C GLU A 424 38.35 -18.39 4.80
N THR A 425 38.95 -19.56 4.96
CA THR A 425 40.18 -19.99 4.27
C THR A 425 39.91 -20.58 2.89
N GLY A 426 38.63 -20.80 2.56
CA GLY A 426 38.18 -21.36 1.29
C GLY A 426 38.09 -22.89 1.30
N ASP A 427 38.22 -23.54 2.46
CA ASP A 427 38.06 -24.98 2.57
C ASP A 427 36.58 -25.34 2.47
N LEU A 428 36.28 -26.37 1.69
CA LEU A 428 34.94 -26.87 1.49
C LEU A 428 34.43 -27.56 2.76
N LEU A 429 33.28 -27.10 3.25
CA LEU A 429 32.61 -27.63 4.44
C LEU A 429 31.54 -28.65 4.08
N ASN A 430 30.66 -28.27 3.16
CA ASN A 430 29.62 -29.14 2.64
C ASN A 430 29.21 -28.77 1.22
N GLU A 431 28.65 -29.74 0.51
CA GLU A 431 27.96 -29.58 -0.76
C GLU A 431 26.57 -30.15 -0.63
N SER A 432 25.59 -29.49 -1.23
CA SER A 432 24.22 -29.99 -1.27
C SER A 432 23.67 -29.81 -2.68
N ASN A 433 23.08 -30.86 -3.23
CA ASN A 433 22.39 -30.82 -4.52
C ASN A 433 21.08 -31.59 -4.44
N GLY A 434 20.15 -31.27 -5.33
CA GLY A 434 18.93 -32.01 -5.37
C GLY A 434 17.79 -31.32 -6.12
N GLU A 435 16.64 -31.97 -6.03
CA GLU A 435 15.37 -31.51 -6.56
C GLU A 435 14.31 -31.54 -5.47
N THR A 436 13.53 -30.47 -5.39
CA THR A 436 12.32 -30.41 -4.57
C THR A 436 11.11 -30.15 -5.46
N ILE A 437 10.06 -30.95 -5.29
CA ILE A 437 8.79 -30.77 -5.99
C ILE A 437 7.70 -30.61 -4.92
N SER A 438 6.90 -29.56 -5.00
CA SER A 438 5.80 -29.29 -4.07
C SER A 438 4.51 -29.10 -4.83
N GLU A 439 3.46 -29.81 -4.42
CA GLU A 439 2.09 -29.56 -4.84
C GLU A 439 1.26 -29.19 -3.61
N SER A 440 0.71 -27.99 -3.58
CA SER A 440 -0.08 -27.53 -2.44
C SER A 440 -1.43 -26.95 -2.86
N LEU A 441 -2.44 -27.17 -2.02
CA LEU A 441 -3.76 -26.57 -2.10
C LEU A 441 -4.07 -25.86 -0.79
N SER A 442 -4.24 -24.55 -0.85
CA SER A 442 -4.65 -23.71 0.27
C SER A 442 -6.04 -23.16 0.02
N GLN A 443 -6.94 -23.33 0.97
CA GLN A 443 -8.31 -22.82 0.91
C GLN A 443 -8.58 -22.01 2.17
N SER A 444 -9.25 -20.87 2.05
CA SER A 444 -9.68 -20.07 3.19
C SER A 444 -11.12 -19.58 3.01
N PHE A 445 -11.82 -19.51 4.13
CA PHE A 445 -13.12 -18.88 4.24
C PHE A 445 -13.10 -17.92 5.41
N ALA A 446 -13.30 -16.64 5.12
CA ALA A 446 -13.41 -15.59 6.11
C ALA A 446 -14.78 -14.92 6.00
N ASN A 447 -15.32 -14.49 7.12
CA ASN A 447 -16.57 -13.76 7.16
C ASN A 447 -16.52 -12.73 8.29
N SER A 448 -17.11 -11.57 8.08
CA SER A 448 -17.36 -10.55 9.06
C SER A 448 -18.84 -10.22 9.09
N PHE A 449 -19.45 -10.33 10.25
CA PHE A 449 -20.81 -9.91 10.52
C PHE A 449 -20.78 -8.82 11.57
N GLU A 450 -21.48 -7.72 11.34
CA GLU A 450 -21.63 -6.63 12.30
C GLU A 450 -23.07 -6.18 12.34
N TYR A 451 -23.63 -6.08 13.54
CA TYR A 451 -24.94 -5.45 13.80
C TYR A 451 -24.70 -4.24 14.69
N PHE A 452 -25.29 -3.12 14.31
CA PHE A 452 -25.23 -1.88 15.08
C PHE A 452 -26.61 -1.26 15.23
N LYS A 453 -26.89 -0.76 16.44
CA LYS A 453 -28.11 -0.01 16.78
C LYS A 453 -27.76 1.18 17.65
N SER A 454 -28.15 2.38 17.22
CA SER A 454 -28.19 3.57 18.06
C SER A 454 -29.63 3.84 18.50
N PHE A 455 -29.84 4.03 19.80
CA PHE A 455 -31.14 4.31 20.40
C PHE A 455 -31.38 5.82 20.51
N GLU A 456 -32.65 6.27 20.68
CA GLU A 456 -33.03 7.68 20.80
C GLU A 456 -32.30 8.40 21.94
N ASN A 457 -32.04 7.70 23.05
CA ASN A 457 -31.27 8.21 24.19
C ASN A 457 -29.75 8.28 23.94
N LYS A 458 -29.30 8.11 22.68
CA LYS A 458 -27.89 8.11 22.25
C LYS A 458 -27.06 6.95 22.86
N THR A 459 -27.68 5.91 23.38
CA THR A 459 -26.96 4.66 23.70
C THR A 459 -26.75 3.85 22.44
N ASP A 460 -25.65 3.11 22.35
CA ASP A 460 -25.33 2.27 21.19
C ASP A 460 -25.13 0.82 21.62
N LEU A 461 -25.63 -0.12 20.81
CA LEU A 461 -25.36 -1.54 20.89
C LEU A 461 -24.62 -1.98 19.65
N SER A 462 -23.49 -2.63 19.82
CA SER A 462 -22.68 -3.21 18.76
C SER A 462 -22.48 -4.70 19.04
N LEU A 463 -22.78 -5.53 18.04
CA LEU A 463 -22.48 -6.97 18.07
C LEU A 463 -21.66 -7.28 16.83
N SER A 464 -20.50 -7.87 16.99
CA SER A 464 -19.69 -8.35 15.87
C SER A 464 -19.31 -9.82 16.05
N PHE A 465 -19.25 -10.48 14.93
CA PHE A 465 -18.73 -11.84 14.77
C PHE A 465 -17.81 -11.87 13.56
N SER A 466 -16.64 -12.47 13.71
CA SER A 466 -15.80 -12.76 12.57
C SER A 466 -15.20 -14.17 12.67
N ASN A 467 -14.98 -14.76 11.52
CA ASN A 467 -14.20 -15.99 11.41
C ASN A 467 -13.18 -15.86 10.26
N ASP A 468 -12.06 -16.54 10.43
CA ASP A 468 -11.04 -16.73 9.40
C ASP A 468 -10.50 -18.15 9.51
N ASN A 469 -10.99 -19.01 8.63
CA ASN A 469 -10.71 -20.45 8.65
C ASN A 469 -9.91 -20.80 7.41
N SER A 470 -8.81 -21.51 7.59
CA SER A 470 -7.97 -21.93 6.47
C SER A 470 -7.53 -23.39 6.60
N ARG A 471 -7.34 -24.03 5.46
CA ARG A 471 -6.77 -25.37 5.35
C ARG A 471 -5.77 -25.39 4.21
N LYS A 472 -4.59 -25.94 4.50
CA LYS A 472 -3.56 -26.18 3.49
C LYS A 472 -3.20 -27.67 3.50
N HIS A 473 -3.13 -28.28 2.31
CA HIS A 473 -2.54 -29.58 2.09
C HIS A 473 -1.37 -29.43 1.14
N SER A 474 -0.28 -30.13 1.40
CA SER A 474 0.92 -30.11 0.54
C SER A 474 1.53 -31.51 0.48
N ASP A 475 1.90 -31.93 -0.71
CA ASP A 475 2.74 -33.10 -0.99
C ASP A 475 4.10 -32.57 -1.47
N ASP A 476 5.13 -32.76 -0.65
CA ASP A 476 6.49 -32.20 -0.87
C ASP A 476 7.48 -33.36 -1.07
N TYR A 477 7.90 -33.55 -2.31
CA TYR A 477 8.97 -34.52 -2.68
C TYR A 477 10.32 -33.83 -2.49
N ASN A 478 11.21 -34.46 -1.73
CA ASN A 478 12.55 -33.99 -1.42
C ASN A 478 13.57 -35.07 -1.81
N ILE A 479 14.29 -34.83 -2.90
CA ILE A 479 15.35 -35.71 -3.39
C ILE A 479 16.63 -34.88 -3.30
N THR A 480 17.35 -35.00 -2.17
CA THR A 480 18.52 -34.17 -1.87
C THR A 480 19.65 -34.98 -1.31
N ASN A 481 20.87 -34.59 -1.68
CA ASN A 481 22.12 -35.16 -1.18
C ASN A 481 22.94 -34.04 -0.56
N THR A 482 23.31 -34.18 0.69
CA THR A 482 24.23 -33.27 1.40
C THR A 482 25.48 -34.07 1.83
N PHE A 483 26.64 -33.64 1.34
CA PHE A 483 27.92 -34.23 1.63
C PHE A 483 28.70 -33.34 2.58
N PHE A 484 29.32 -33.94 3.60
CA PHE A 484 30.13 -33.23 4.60
C PHE A 484 31.61 -33.63 4.41
N TYR A 485 32.53 -32.66 4.43
CA TYR A 485 33.92 -32.87 4.06
C TYR A 485 34.93 -32.71 5.20
N GLN A 486 34.62 -31.97 6.24
CA GLN A 486 35.53 -31.66 7.33
C GLN A 486 35.21 -32.45 8.60
N THR A 487 34.42 -33.50 8.52
CA THR A 487 33.83 -34.19 9.65
C THR A 487 33.70 -35.68 9.40
N ASP A 488 33.55 -36.48 10.46
CA ASP A 488 33.19 -37.90 10.39
C ASP A 488 31.65 -38.12 10.31
N ASP A 489 30.86 -37.06 10.13
CA ASP A 489 29.42 -37.15 10.02
C ASP A 489 28.99 -37.89 8.75
N PRO A 490 28.00 -38.76 8.82
CA PRO A 490 27.46 -39.42 7.65
C PRO A 490 26.77 -38.37 6.73
N ASN A 491 26.92 -38.57 5.42
CA ASN A 491 26.20 -37.79 4.42
C ASN A 491 24.68 -37.93 4.63
N ASP A 492 23.94 -36.86 4.40
CA ASP A 492 22.49 -36.86 4.47
C ASP A 492 21.92 -37.05 3.05
N LEU A 493 21.36 -38.22 2.80
CA LEU A 493 20.79 -38.62 1.52
C LEU A 493 19.30 -38.82 1.70
N ARG A 494 18.48 -37.97 1.05
CA ARG A 494 17.03 -37.99 1.19
C ARG A 494 16.32 -38.30 -0.13
N ASN A 495 15.40 -39.21 -0.09
CA ASN A 495 14.42 -39.47 -1.13
C ASN A 495 13.06 -39.67 -0.42
N GLN A 496 12.33 -38.59 -0.23
CA GLN A 496 11.23 -38.51 0.74
C GLN A 496 10.01 -37.81 0.15
N LEU A 497 8.84 -38.21 0.63
CA LEU A 497 7.57 -37.52 0.42
C LEU A 497 7.03 -37.06 1.77
N SER A 498 6.97 -35.75 1.99
CA SER A 498 6.35 -35.16 3.18
C SER A 498 4.93 -34.68 2.83
N LYS A 499 3.95 -35.27 3.49
CA LYS A 499 2.54 -34.86 3.40
C LYS A 499 2.20 -33.94 4.54
N THR A 500 1.88 -32.69 4.23
CA THR A 500 1.57 -31.68 5.23
C THR A 500 0.08 -31.35 5.19
N SER A 501 -0.54 -31.27 6.35
CA SER A 501 -1.92 -30.78 6.53
C SER A 501 -1.96 -29.76 7.64
N ASN A 502 -2.20 -28.48 7.27
CA ASN A 502 -2.36 -27.41 8.23
C ASN A 502 -3.82 -26.96 8.24
N LYS A 503 -4.43 -26.93 9.41
CA LYS A 503 -5.79 -26.42 9.64
C LYS A 503 -5.73 -25.30 10.66
N ARG A 504 -6.33 -24.16 10.35
CA ARG A 504 -6.47 -23.03 11.26
C ARG A 504 -7.91 -22.56 11.27
N GLU A 505 -8.48 -22.38 12.44
CA GLU A 505 -9.86 -21.92 12.67
C GLU A 505 -9.83 -20.80 13.72
N ASN A 506 -10.15 -19.59 13.30
CA ASN A 506 -10.23 -18.43 14.17
C ASN A 506 -11.66 -17.92 14.20
N TYR A 507 -12.16 -17.64 15.40
CA TYR A 507 -13.48 -17.05 15.63
C TYR A 507 -13.33 -15.92 16.64
N SER A 508 -13.99 -14.80 16.41
CA SER A 508 -14.04 -13.66 17.30
C SER A 508 -15.47 -13.18 17.47
N PHE A 509 -15.90 -13.03 18.71
CA PHE A 509 -17.19 -12.48 19.09
C PHE A 509 -16.96 -11.25 19.97
N GLU A 510 -17.62 -10.14 19.65
CA GLU A 510 -17.54 -8.94 20.46
C GLU A 510 -18.93 -8.36 20.67
N LEU A 511 -19.24 -8.01 21.92
CA LEU A 511 -20.42 -7.27 22.32
C LEU A 511 -19.97 -6.00 23.05
N GLU A 512 -20.45 -4.82 22.61
CA GLU A 512 -20.23 -3.56 23.30
C GLU A 512 -21.58 -2.84 23.46
N TYR A 513 -21.87 -2.41 24.68
CA TYR A 513 -22.95 -1.50 24.99
C TYR A 513 -22.35 -0.18 25.49
N SER A 514 -22.67 0.95 24.82
CA SER A 514 -22.14 2.25 25.20
C SER A 514 -23.25 3.25 25.47
N PHE A 515 -23.07 4.10 26.49
CA PHE A 515 -24.05 5.08 26.93
C PHE A 515 -23.44 6.46 27.18
N PRO A 516 -24.17 7.55 26.92
CA PRO A 516 -23.68 8.90 27.13
C PRO A 516 -23.73 9.23 28.64
N VAL A 517 -22.61 9.72 29.18
CA VAL A 517 -22.51 10.35 30.49
C VAL A 517 -22.76 11.85 30.39
N SER A 518 -22.35 12.43 29.26
CA SER A 518 -22.63 13.81 28.86
C SER A 518 -22.62 13.92 27.34
N ASP A 519 -22.95 15.09 26.78
CA ASP A 519 -22.90 15.32 25.34
C ASP A 519 -21.50 15.08 24.72
N SER A 520 -20.48 15.13 25.55
CA SER A 520 -19.08 14.96 25.09
C SER A 520 -18.44 13.67 25.56
N ILE A 521 -19.05 12.88 26.45
CA ILE A 521 -18.46 11.71 27.08
C ILE A 521 -19.40 10.52 26.95
N LYS A 522 -18.88 9.42 26.36
CA LYS A 522 -19.53 8.11 26.37
C LYS A 522 -18.68 7.10 27.13
N LEU A 523 -19.33 6.27 27.93
CA LEU A 523 -18.75 5.08 28.53
C LEU A 523 -19.30 3.85 27.81
N GLY A 524 -18.45 2.85 27.64
CA GLY A 524 -18.85 1.55 27.13
C GLY A 524 -18.41 0.42 28.04
N ILE A 525 -19.20 -0.65 28.02
CA ILE A 525 -18.89 -1.92 28.68
C ILE A 525 -19.02 -2.98 27.61
N GLY A 526 -18.05 -3.85 27.52
CA GLY A 526 -18.07 -4.91 26.52
C GLY A 526 -17.26 -6.12 26.91
N SER A 527 -17.34 -7.12 26.06
CA SER A 527 -16.52 -8.32 26.14
C SER A 527 -16.20 -8.82 24.75
N LYS A 528 -14.97 -9.24 24.58
CA LYS A 528 -14.49 -9.90 23.36
C LYS A 528 -14.07 -11.32 23.70
N TYR A 529 -14.46 -12.29 22.87
CA TYR A 529 -14.07 -13.69 23.01
C TYR A 529 -13.45 -14.19 21.74
N ASP A 530 -12.16 -14.50 21.78
CA ASP A 530 -11.38 -15.01 20.67
C ASP A 530 -11.09 -16.50 20.88
N ILE A 531 -11.30 -17.29 19.84
CA ILE A 531 -10.99 -18.71 19.76
C ILE A 531 -10.08 -18.93 18.58
N SER A 532 -8.90 -19.53 18.80
CA SER A 532 -8.02 -19.98 17.72
C SER A 532 -7.67 -21.45 17.90
N ARG A 533 -7.88 -22.24 16.88
CA ARG A 533 -7.50 -23.64 16.82
C ARG A 533 -6.58 -23.87 15.64
N GLN A 534 -5.45 -24.48 15.92
CA GLN A 534 -4.45 -24.82 14.90
C GLN A 534 -4.13 -26.32 15.02
N HIS A 535 -4.04 -27.00 13.89
CA HIS A 535 -3.65 -28.39 13.81
C HIS A 535 -2.72 -28.58 12.60
N ASP A 536 -1.47 -28.91 12.87
CA ASP A 536 -0.40 -29.05 11.90
C ASP A 536 0.13 -30.48 11.94
N ILE A 537 -0.08 -31.21 10.87
CA ILE A 537 0.36 -32.60 10.69
C ILE A 537 1.39 -32.62 9.58
N VAL A 538 2.55 -33.22 9.84
CA VAL A 538 3.56 -33.57 8.85
C VAL A 538 3.79 -35.07 8.94
N SER A 539 3.54 -35.79 7.86
CA SER A 539 3.82 -37.22 7.71
C SER A 539 4.84 -37.40 6.60
N THR A 540 6.04 -37.82 6.95
CA THR A 540 7.15 -38.05 6.00
C THR A 540 7.34 -39.53 5.75
N LEU A 541 7.37 -39.89 4.48
CA LEU A 541 7.55 -41.23 3.97
C LEU A 541 8.87 -41.32 3.18
N ASP A 542 9.74 -42.24 3.52
CA ASP A 542 10.92 -42.56 2.75
C ASP A 542 10.57 -43.47 1.55
N PHE A 543 11.36 -43.37 0.47
CA PHE A 543 11.20 -44.17 -0.71
C PHE A 543 11.63 -45.63 -0.42
N ASP A 544 10.79 -46.60 -0.75
CA ASP A 544 11.07 -48.03 -0.65
C ASP A 544 11.45 -48.57 -2.02
N GLU A 545 12.70 -48.90 -2.19
CA GLU A 545 13.23 -49.46 -3.45
C GLU A 545 12.53 -50.78 -3.83
N THR A 546 12.04 -51.57 -2.85
CA THR A 546 11.41 -52.86 -3.09
C THR A 546 10.01 -52.68 -3.68
N SER A 547 9.23 -51.77 -3.17
CA SER A 547 7.87 -51.48 -3.69
C SER A 547 7.88 -50.43 -4.78
N GLY A 548 8.94 -49.67 -4.99
CA GLY A 548 9.04 -48.56 -5.92
C GLY A 548 8.16 -47.40 -5.56
N SER A 549 7.84 -47.22 -4.27
CA SER A 549 6.92 -46.17 -3.77
C SER A 549 7.35 -45.59 -2.44
N TYR A 550 6.82 -44.40 -2.09
CA TYR A 550 7.02 -43.78 -0.77
C TYR A 550 6.06 -44.46 0.24
N SER A 551 6.58 -45.41 1.00
CA SER A 551 5.80 -46.26 1.89
C SER A 551 6.38 -46.49 3.28
N ILE A 552 7.65 -46.16 3.49
CA ILE A 552 8.34 -46.35 4.78
C ILE A 552 8.11 -45.08 5.62
N GLN A 553 7.35 -45.21 6.71
CA GLN A 553 7.10 -44.09 7.63
C GLN A 553 8.41 -43.65 8.32
N ASN A 554 8.70 -42.35 8.22
CA ASN A 554 9.82 -41.71 8.92
C ASN A 554 9.31 -40.94 10.15
N ASP A 555 9.28 -41.60 11.30
CA ASP A 555 8.73 -40.99 12.52
C ASP A 555 9.56 -39.83 13.06
N ARG A 556 10.87 -39.76 12.73
CA ARG A 556 11.73 -38.63 13.12
C ARG A 556 11.41 -37.33 12.37
N LEU A 557 10.88 -37.44 11.17
CA LEU A 557 10.51 -36.29 10.34
C LEU A 557 8.98 -36.05 10.34
N SER A 558 8.25 -36.84 11.12
CA SER A 558 6.80 -36.77 11.21
C SER A 558 6.36 -36.14 12.53
N THR A 559 5.42 -35.21 12.49
CA THR A 559 4.92 -34.50 13.67
C THR A 559 3.41 -34.27 13.55
N ASP A 560 2.71 -34.29 14.67
CA ASP A 560 1.32 -33.89 14.79
C ASP A 560 1.16 -32.89 15.94
N LEU A 561 0.95 -31.61 15.61
CA LEU A 561 0.91 -30.51 16.57
C LEU A 561 -0.48 -29.88 16.57
N ALA A 562 -1.10 -29.78 17.74
CA ALA A 562 -2.37 -29.08 17.92
C ALA A 562 -2.23 -27.97 18.98
N SER A 563 -2.85 -26.83 18.71
CA SER A 563 -2.92 -25.69 19.64
C SER A 563 -4.36 -25.18 19.72
N ASP A 564 -4.90 -25.15 20.94
CA ASP A 564 -6.21 -24.61 21.26
C ASP A 564 -6.03 -23.35 22.13
N PHE A 565 -6.28 -22.16 21.56
CA PHE A 565 -6.19 -20.89 22.25
C PHE A 565 -7.57 -20.27 22.45
N ASN A 566 -7.83 -19.79 23.66
CA ASN A 566 -9.06 -19.08 24.03
C ASN A 566 -8.66 -17.80 24.79
N ASN A 567 -9.29 -16.67 24.46
CA ASN A 567 -9.08 -15.40 25.14
C ASN A 567 -10.42 -14.71 25.40
N LEU A 568 -10.81 -14.57 26.66
CA LEU A 568 -11.96 -13.77 27.07
C LEU A 568 -11.44 -12.42 27.59
N ASN A 569 -11.84 -11.33 26.95
CA ASN A 569 -11.42 -9.98 27.30
C ASN A 569 -12.64 -9.10 27.64
N PRO A 570 -13.13 -9.09 28.89
CA PRO A 570 -14.03 -8.06 29.38
C PRO A 570 -13.30 -6.71 29.46
N PHE A 571 -13.96 -5.65 28.96
CA PHE A 571 -13.37 -4.33 28.87
C PHE A 571 -14.33 -3.21 29.20
N VAL A 572 -13.78 -2.06 29.54
CA VAL A 572 -14.47 -0.77 29.59
C VAL A 572 -13.84 0.19 28.59
N SER A 573 -14.67 1.00 27.96
CA SER A 573 -14.22 2.04 27.01
C SER A 573 -14.68 3.42 27.49
N LEU A 574 -13.79 4.41 27.37
CA LEU A 574 -14.07 5.82 27.62
C LEU A 574 -13.83 6.57 26.30
N LYS A 575 -14.84 7.24 25.79
CA LYS A 575 -14.74 8.08 24.59
C LYS A 575 -15.11 9.52 24.94
N ILE A 576 -14.21 10.46 24.61
CA ILE A 576 -14.41 11.90 24.79
C ILE A 576 -14.37 12.55 23.42
N GLN A 577 -15.48 13.20 23.03
CA GLN A 577 -15.60 13.88 21.74
C GLN A 577 -15.97 15.33 21.93
N LYS A 578 -15.04 16.24 21.59
CA LYS A 578 -15.25 17.69 21.52
C LYS A 578 -14.95 18.22 20.11
N LYS A 579 -15.30 19.47 19.82
CA LYS A 579 -15.12 20.07 18.49
C LYS A 579 -13.71 19.88 17.90
N LYS A 580 -12.64 20.03 18.70
CA LYS A 580 -11.24 19.92 18.27
C LYS A 580 -10.51 18.71 18.85
N PHE A 581 -11.13 17.94 19.72
CA PHE A 581 -10.49 16.85 20.46
C PHE A 581 -11.30 15.57 20.40
N TYR A 582 -10.63 14.47 20.16
CA TYR A 582 -11.16 13.11 20.29
C TYR A 582 -10.19 12.28 21.13
N PHE A 583 -10.72 11.52 22.07
CA PHE A 583 -9.97 10.60 22.92
C PHE A 583 -10.78 9.32 23.08
N SER A 584 -10.10 8.18 22.94
CA SER A 584 -10.67 6.86 23.18
C SER A 584 -9.66 6.02 23.97
N LEU A 585 -10.10 5.50 25.11
CA LEU A 585 -9.34 4.56 25.93
C LEU A 585 -10.20 3.31 26.13
N THR A 586 -9.66 2.17 25.76
CA THR A 586 -10.25 0.86 26.06
C THR A 586 -9.27 0.10 26.94
N THR A 587 -9.73 -0.39 28.07
CA THR A 587 -8.93 -1.17 29.01
C THR A 587 -9.73 -2.31 29.59
N GLY A 588 -9.07 -3.41 29.85
CA GLY A 588 -9.70 -4.64 30.32
C GLY A 588 -8.69 -5.65 30.83
N VAL A 589 -9.14 -6.87 30.97
CA VAL A 589 -8.29 -8.01 31.36
C VAL A 589 -8.48 -9.12 30.33
N GLN A 590 -7.38 -9.60 29.78
CA GLN A 590 -7.36 -10.77 28.90
C GLN A 590 -7.19 -12.02 29.76
N LEU A 591 -8.21 -12.87 29.76
CA LEU A 591 -8.18 -14.19 30.41
C LEU A 591 -7.83 -15.20 29.30
N MET A 592 -6.55 -15.51 29.24
CA MET A 592 -5.96 -16.30 28.14
C MET A 592 -5.71 -17.73 28.63
N ASN A 593 -6.10 -18.69 27.80
CA ASN A 593 -5.78 -20.10 27.96
C ASN A 593 -5.25 -20.64 26.65
N GLN A 594 -4.09 -21.30 26.66
CA GLN A 594 -3.55 -22.02 25.52
C GLN A 594 -3.20 -23.45 25.96
N LYS A 595 -3.70 -24.42 25.20
CA LYS A 595 -3.38 -25.83 25.35
C LYS A 595 -2.71 -26.33 24.07
N ASP A 596 -1.43 -26.70 24.19
CA ASP A 596 -0.64 -27.27 23.12
C ASP A 596 -0.43 -28.75 23.34
N ARG A 597 -0.55 -29.53 22.26
CA ARG A 597 -0.31 -30.97 22.22
C ARG A 597 0.53 -31.32 21.02
N GLY A 598 1.44 -32.26 21.19
CA GLY A 598 2.26 -32.75 20.10
C GLY A 598 2.51 -34.23 20.24
N TYR A 599 2.34 -34.98 19.16
CA TYR A 599 2.77 -36.38 19.04
C TYR A 599 4.05 -36.42 18.20
N TYR A 600 5.09 -37.00 18.78
CA TYR A 600 6.40 -37.17 18.13
C TYR A 600 7.08 -38.45 18.61
N MET A 601 7.55 -39.29 17.69
CA MET A 601 8.23 -40.55 17.98
C MET A 601 7.44 -41.53 18.88
N GLY A 602 6.11 -41.43 18.88
CA GLY A 602 5.22 -42.23 19.72
C GLY A 602 4.89 -41.61 21.08
N ASP A 603 5.55 -40.50 21.45
CA ASP A 603 5.32 -39.82 22.70
C ASP A 603 4.33 -38.66 22.55
N LEU A 604 3.53 -38.42 23.62
CA LEU A 604 2.64 -37.28 23.74
C LEU A 604 3.27 -36.18 24.59
N TYR A 605 3.42 -35.01 24.05
CA TYR A 605 3.82 -33.80 24.74
C TYR A 605 2.61 -32.90 24.94
N GLU A 606 2.37 -32.44 26.15
CA GLU A 606 1.27 -31.51 26.45
C GLU A 606 1.77 -30.33 27.30
N LEU A 607 1.29 -29.14 26.94
CA LEU A 607 1.53 -27.91 27.71
C LEU A 607 0.21 -27.14 27.85
N ASN A 608 -0.08 -26.64 29.04
CA ASN A 608 -1.24 -25.82 29.30
C ASN A 608 -0.79 -24.54 30.00
N GLN A 609 -1.10 -23.39 29.42
CA GLN A 609 -0.78 -22.07 29.93
C GLN A 609 -2.06 -21.28 30.18
N ASN A 610 -2.13 -20.61 31.36
CA ASN A 610 -3.27 -19.78 31.75
C ASN A 610 -2.76 -18.49 32.35
N ASP A 611 -3.18 -17.37 31.79
CA ASP A 611 -2.76 -16.05 32.25
C ASP A 611 -3.94 -15.08 32.31
N ALA A 612 -3.86 -14.13 33.25
CA ALA A 612 -4.75 -12.99 33.33
C ALA A 612 -3.90 -11.72 33.14
N LEU A 613 -3.99 -11.10 31.99
CA LEU A 613 -3.10 -10.03 31.55
C LEU A 613 -3.90 -8.75 31.25
N PRO A 614 -3.34 -7.54 31.51
CA PRO A 614 -4.02 -6.30 31.20
C PRO A 614 -4.16 -6.10 29.68
N SER A 615 -5.25 -5.51 29.23
CA SER A 615 -5.39 -5.01 27.85
C SER A 615 -5.56 -3.50 27.88
N VAL A 616 -4.80 -2.79 27.05
CA VAL A 616 -4.88 -1.32 26.96
C VAL A 616 -4.73 -0.90 25.51
N SER A 617 -5.69 -0.12 25.02
CA SER A 617 -5.63 0.56 23.73
C SER A 617 -6.07 2.01 23.91
N LEU A 618 -5.27 2.94 23.41
CA LEU A 618 -5.53 4.38 23.50
C LEU A 618 -5.38 5.03 22.12
N TYR A 619 -6.35 5.84 21.76
CA TYR A 619 -6.27 6.72 20.59
C TYR A 619 -6.67 8.14 20.98
N SER A 620 -5.90 9.12 20.53
CA SER A 620 -6.22 10.54 20.73
C SER A 620 -5.92 11.33 19.49
N ASN A 621 -6.77 12.28 19.16
CA ASN A 621 -6.59 13.21 18.05
C ASN A 621 -6.94 14.64 18.50
N TYR A 622 -6.03 15.58 18.24
CA TYR A 622 -6.28 16.99 18.47
C TYR A 622 -6.07 17.79 17.18
N ARG A 623 -7.05 18.65 16.84
CA ARG A 623 -7.04 19.50 15.64
C ARG A 623 -6.69 20.93 16.00
N PHE A 624 -5.60 21.45 15.39
CA PHE A 624 -5.19 22.85 15.46
C PHE A 624 -5.84 23.62 14.31
N GLY A 625 -7.11 24.05 14.46
CA GLY A 625 -7.85 24.66 13.36
C GLY A 625 -8.34 23.61 12.33
N LYS A 626 -8.49 24.02 11.06
CA LYS A 626 -8.97 23.15 9.97
C LYS A 626 -7.86 22.40 9.24
N ASN A 627 -6.62 22.82 9.39
CA ASN A 627 -5.50 22.43 8.51
C ASN A 627 -4.46 21.53 9.17
N ALA A 628 -4.43 21.45 10.49
CA ALA A 628 -3.42 20.70 11.23
C ALA A 628 -4.03 19.80 12.29
N SER A 629 -3.44 18.62 12.47
CA SER A 629 -3.81 17.69 13.52
C SER A 629 -2.61 16.91 14.05
N ILE A 630 -2.64 16.57 15.33
CA ILE A 630 -1.75 15.61 15.97
C ILE A 630 -2.58 14.45 16.48
N TYR A 631 -2.07 13.23 16.33
CA TYR A 631 -2.70 12.04 16.86
C TYR A 631 -1.68 11.13 17.51
N ILE A 632 -2.15 10.38 18.49
CA ILE A 632 -1.37 9.44 19.27
C ILE A 632 -2.16 8.13 19.33
N ASN A 633 -1.48 7.03 19.10
CA ASN A 633 -1.98 5.67 19.28
C ASN A 633 -1.03 4.92 20.20
N TYR A 634 -1.57 4.19 21.17
CA TYR A 634 -0.81 3.31 22.04
C TYR A 634 -1.57 2.00 22.22
N ASN A 635 -0.84 0.88 22.10
CA ASN A 635 -1.36 -0.46 22.36
C ASN A 635 -0.38 -1.26 23.21
N LEU A 636 -0.93 -1.99 24.18
CA LEU A 636 -0.24 -3.06 24.90
C LEU A 636 -0.61 -4.38 24.21
N GLU A 637 0.41 -5.11 23.76
CA GLU A 637 0.25 -6.38 23.05
C GLU A 637 0.81 -7.51 23.91
N GLU A 638 0.00 -8.54 24.17
CA GLU A 638 0.39 -9.70 24.92
C GLU A 638 -0.09 -10.97 24.20
N ASN A 639 0.80 -11.93 24.00
CA ASN A 639 0.54 -13.17 23.27
C ASN A 639 1.36 -14.32 23.86
N TYR A 640 0.94 -15.57 23.61
CA TYR A 640 1.77 -16.75 23.80
C TYR A 640 2.72 -16.99 22.64
N ALA A 641 3.80 -17.74 22.87
CA ALA A 641 4.56 -18.37 21.80
C ALA A 641 3.72 -19.47 21.14
N ASN A 642 4.05 -19.84 19.89
CA ASN A 642 3.32 -20.90 19.20
C ASN A 642 3.75 -22.31 19.67
N ALA A 643 2.94 -23.33 19.37
CA ALA A 643 3.17 -24.72 19.80
C ALA A 643 4.55 -25.25 19.39
N SER A 644 5.04 -24.92 18.18
CA SER A 644 6.35 -25.37 17.71
C SER A 644 7.54 -24.70 18.45
N GLN A 645 7.32 -23.55 19.07
CA GLN A 645 8.31 -22.89 19.92
C GLN A 645 8.25 -23.39 21.36
N LEU A 646 7.09 -23.88 21.80
CA LEU A 646 6.84 -24.31 23.18
C LEU A 646 7.12 -25.79 23.39
N LEU A 647 6.68 -26.66 22.49
CA LEU A 647 6.80 -28.10 22.68
C LEU A 647 8.24 -28.56 22.40
N PRO A 648 8.86 -29.37 23.26
CA PRO A 648 10.25 -29.86 23.10
C PRO A 648 10.33 -30.98 22.05
N ILE A 649 9.86 -30.68 20.84
CA ILE A 649 9.81 -31.57 19.71
C ILE A 649 10.87 -31.14 18.71
N GLU A 650 11.66 -32.10 18.21
CA GLU A 650 12.70 -31.84 17.21
C GLU A 650 12.09 -31.66 15.82
N ASN A 651 12.50 -30.61 15.14
CA ASN A 651 12.27 -30.43 13.72
C ASN A 651 13.59 -30.64 12.96
N LEU A 652 13.69 -31.74 12.23
CA LEU A 652 14.85 -32.20 11.47
C LEU A 652 14.66 -32.05 9.96
N SER A 653 13.69 -31.25 9.52
CA SER A 653 13.39 -31.03 8.10
C SER A 653 14.59 -30.44 7.33
N ASN A 654 15.41 -29.63 8.00
CA ASN A 654 16.67 -29.12 7.45
C ASN A 654 17.86 -29.94 8.03
N PRO A 655 18.65 -30.65 7.21
CA PRO A 655 19.76 -31.46 7.68
C PRO A 655 20.90 -30.66 8.36
N LEU A 656 20.97 -29.35 8.07
CA LEU A 656 21.95 -28.42 8.63
C LEU A 656 21.44 -27.64 9.85
N ASN A 657 20.18 -27.81 10.26
CA ASN A 657 19.61 -27.08 11.39
C ASN A 657 18.49 -27.85 12.09
N THR A 658 18.77 -28.36 13.29
CA THR A 658 17.76 -28.93 14.17
C THR A 658 17.10 -27.82 14.98
N ILE A 659 15.76 -27.79 15.04
CA ILE A 659 15.01 -26.83 15.82
C ILE A 659 14.26 -27.57 16.93
N ILE A 660 14.36 -27.10 18.18
CA ILE A 660 13.67 -27.68 19.34
C ILE A 660 12.93 -26.59 20.11
N GLY A 661 11.66 -26.82 20.43
CA GLY A 661 10.87 -25.89 21.25
C GLY A 661 11.34 -25.86 22.72
N ASN A 662 10.93 -24.81 23.42
CA ASN A 662 11.24 -24.60 24.85
C ASN A 662 9.93 -24.38 25.64
N PRO A 663 9.54 -25.32 26.53
CA PRO A 663 8.32 -25.20 27.32
C PRO A 663 8.38 -24.12 28.41
N ASP A 664 9.56 -23.62 28.75
CA ASP A 664 9.75 -22.59 29.80
C ASP A 664 9.51 -21.16 29.27
N LEU A 665 9.12 -21.00 28.00
CA LEU A 665 8.83 -19.69 27.42
C LEU A 665 7.61 -19.06 28.08
N LYS A 666 7.77 -17.79 28.46
CA LYS A 666 6.70 -16.95 29.00
C LYS A 666 6.03 -16.15 27.90
N THR A 667 4.85 -15.63 28.18
CA THR A 667 4.09 -14.71 27.32
C THR A 667 4.95 -13.59 26.77
N LEU A 668 4.79 -13.27 25.48
CA LEU A 668 5.36 -12.07 24.86
C LEU A 668 4.60 -10.86 25.38
N LYS A 669 5.32 -9.75 25.59
CA LYS A 669 4.73 -8.48 26.02
C LYS A 669 5.44 -7.33 25.35
N GLY A 670 4.68 -6.53 24.60
CA GLY A 670 5.21 -5.42 23.82
C GLY A 670 4.35 -4.16 23.97
N HIS A 671 5.02 -3.01 23.99
CA HIS A 671 4.40 -1.67 24.00
C HIS A 671 4.60 -1.03 22.65
N MET A 672 3.53 -0.63 22.01
CA MET A 672 3.56 0.07 20.73
C MET A 672 3.00 1.48 20.87
N ILE A 673 3.77 2.48 20.46
CA ILE A 673 3.34 3.87 20.42
C ILE A 673 3.53 4.43 19.02
N TYR A 674 2.59 5.24 18.58
CA TYR A 674 2.67 5.96 17.32
C TYR A 674 2.13 7.39 17.49
N ILE A 675 2.89 8.36 16.98
CA ILE A 675 2.55 9.78 17.03
C ILE A 675 2.65 10.31 15.61
N GLY A 676 1.65 11.03 15.14
CA GLY A 676 1.68 11.67 13.84
C GLY A 676 1.16 13.09 13.91
N PHE A 677 1.76 13.95 13.09
CA PHE A 677 1.36 15.34 12.88
C PHE A 677 1.19 15.60 11.39
N ASN A 678 0.04 16.11 11.01
CA ASN A 678 -0.30 16.47 9.64
C ASN A 678 -0.67 17.96 9.57
N ASN A 679 -0.20 18.63 8.54
CA ASN A 679 -0.59 20.00 8.22
C ASN A 679 -0.64 20.19 6.70
N PHE A 680 -1.68 20.83 6.21
CA PHE A 680 -1.75 21.30 4.83
C PHE A 680 -2.29 22.73 4.78
N ASN A 681 -1.46 23.66 4.30
CA ASN A 681 -1.84 25.04 4.12
C ASN A 681 -2.31 25.28 2.68
N PHE A 682 -3.62 25.52 2.49
CA PHE A 682 -4.24 25.73 1.16
C PHE A 682 -3.74 27.02 0.50
N GLN A 683 -3.41 28.05 1.29
CA GLN A 683 -2.94 29.35 0.78
C GLN A 683 -1.54 29.23 0.17
N SER A 684 -0.60 28.59 0.88
CA SER A 684 0.77 28.37 0.38
C SER A 684 0.90 27.11 -0.48
N LYS A 685 -0.15 26.27 -0.55
CA LYS A 685 -0.18 24.94 -1.23
C LYS A 685 0.97 24.05 -0.75
N THR A 686 1.26 24.12 0.57
CA THR A 686 2.34 23.38 1.22
C THR A 686 1.77 22.39 2.20
N GLY A 687 2.15 21.12 2.05
CA GLY A 687 1.86 20.04 2.97
C GLY A 687 3.09 19.68 3.81
N PHE A 688 2.86 19.37 5.07
CA PHE A 688 3.87 18.85 5.99
C PHE A 688 3.28 17.69 6.77
N ASN A 689 3.99 16.58 6.79
CA ASN A 689 3.66 15.39 7.58
C ASN A 689 4.89 14.96 8.37
N LEU A 690 4.70 14.70 9.65
CA LEU A 690 5.71 14.14 10.55
C LEU A 690 5.09 12.94 11.26
N TYR A 691 5.79 11.84 11.32
CA TYR A 691 5.38 10.69 12.13
C TYR A 691 6.57 10.07 12.83
N MET A 692 6.33 9.54 14.01
CA MET A 692 7.27 8.72 14.74
C MET A 692 6.52 7.63 15.48
N GLY A 693 7.14 6.50 15.62
CA GLY A 693 6.60 5.39 16.37
C GLY A 693 7.70 4.54 16.98
N GLY A 694 7.29 3.66 17.85
CA GLY A 694 8.22 2.73 18.49
C GLY A 694 7.47 1.52 19.03
N ARG A 695 8.16 0.38 18.99
CA ARG A 695 7.82 -0.83 19.71
C ARG A 695 8.94 -1.11 20.71
N TYR A 696 8.58 -1.35 21.93
CA TYR A 696 9.47 -1.82 22.99
C TYR A 696 8.97 -3.16 23.49
N ASP A 697 9.82 -4.17 23.45
CA ASP A 697 9.50 -5.52 23.93
C ASP A 697 9.99 -5.68 25.37
N GLU A 698 9.06 -5.62 26.31
CA GLU A 698 9.33 -5.96 27.71
C GLU A 698 9.71 -7.43 27.83
N ARG A 699 9.11 -8.27 26.98
CA ARG A 699 9.45 -9.68 26.83
C ARG A 699 9.20 -10.15 25.41
N ASN A 700 10.23 -10.73 24.81
CA ASN A 700 10.17 -11.29 23.46
C ASN A 700 10.79 -12.69 23.44
N VAL A 701 10.55 -13.45 22.41
CA VAL A 701 11.18 -14.74 22.14
C VAL A 701 12.21 -14.54 21.04
N VAL A 702 13.43 -15.03 21.26
CA VAL A 702 14.51 -15.02 20.27
C VAL A 702 15.13 -16.40 20.14
N ASN A 703 15.77 -16.65 19.02
CA ASN A 703 16.49 -17.87 18.76
C ASN A 703 17.77 -17.92 19.62
N PHE A 704 17.99 -19.06 20.23
CA PHE A 704 19.25 -19.44 20.84
C PHE A 704 19.89 -20.50 19.94
N LYS A 705 20.85 -20.07 19.12
CA LYS A 705 21.48 -20.91 18.12
C LYS A 705 22.87 -21.34 18.58
N THR A 706 23.14 -22.64 18.51
CA THR A 706 24.49 -23.20 18.63
C THR A 706 24.89 -23.82 17.29
N VAL A 707 26.13 -23.69 16.94
CA VAL A 707 26.72 -24.27 15.71
C VAL A 707 27.88 -25.15 16.16
N ASP A 708 27.85 -26.39 15.77
CA ASP A 708 28.95 -27.35 16.06
C ASP A 708 30.15 -27.20 15.10
N ASP A 709 31.19 -27.98 15.33
CA ASP A 709 32.40 -27.95 14.49
C ASP A 709 32.11 -28.41 13.04
N ASN A 710 30.97 -29.03 12.79
CA ASN A 710 30.51 -29.54 11.50
C ASN A 710 29.60 -28.53 10.78
N PHE A 711 29.49 -27.34 11.34
CA PHE A 711 28.57 -26.27 10.87
C PHE A 711 27.11 -26.68 10.83
N LYS A 712 26.74 -27.77 11.55
CA LYS A 712 25.35 -28.06 11.85
C LYS A 712 24.91 -27.19 13.00
N SER A 713 23.68 -26.64 12.90
CA SER A 713 23.15 -25.79 13.95
C SER A 713 22.02 -26.46 14.70
N MET A 714 21.95 -26.18 15.99
CA MET A 714 20.79 -26.45 16.83
C MET A 714 20.21 -25.12 17.28
N THR A 715 18.93 -24.94 17.06
CA THR A 715 18.19 -23.73 17.42
C THR A 715 17.12 -24.07 18.44
N THR A 716 17.12 -23.37 19.56
CA THR A 716 16.02 -23.35 20.53
C THR A 716 15.57 -21.91 20.77
N TYR A 717 14.66 -21.69 21.69
CA TYR A 717 14.05 -20.40 21.95
C TYR A 717 14.25 -19.97 23.39
N VAL A 718 14.50 -18.67 23.60
CA VAL A 718 14.61 -18.09 24.93
C VAL A 718 13.88 -16.75 25.02
N ASN A 719 13.36 -16.42 26.20
CA ASN A 719 12.83 -15.09 26.45
C ASN A 719 13.95 -14.08 26.64
N ILE A 720 13.76 -12.90 26.09
CA ILE A 720 14.66 -11.76 26.25
C ILE A 720 13.85 -10.49 26.45
N SER A 721 14.46 -9.48 27.05
CA SER A 721 13.85 -8.18 27.29
C SER A 721 14.70 -7.03 26.76
N GLY A 722 14.06 -5.89 26.46
CA GLY A 722 14.74 -4.67 26.09
C GLY A 722 15.00 -4.50 24.60
N ASN A 723 14.50 -5.41 23.73
CA ASN A 723 14.50 -5.18 22.30
C ASN A 723 13.54 -4.03 21.95
N TYR A 724 13.95 -3.18 21.01
CA TYR A 724 13.07 -2.13 20.52
C TYR A 724 13.30 -1.81 19.06
N ASN A 725 12.28 -1.26 18.44
CA ASN A 725 12.32 -0.72 17.08
C ASN A 725 11.66 0.66 17.06
N LEU A 726 12.40 1.67 16.64
CA LEU A 726 11.93 3.04 16.48
C LEU A 726 11.92 3.37 15.00
N TRP A 727 10.86 4.06 14.57
CA TRP A 727 10.76 4.58 13.21
C TRP A 727 10.26 6.01 13.21
N MET A 728 10.74 6.79 12.26
CA MET A 728 10.31 8.16 12.06
C MET A 728 10.31 8.54 10.58
N GLY A 729 9.50 9.52 10.22
CA GLY A 729 9.54 10.08 8.88
C GLY A 729 8.92 11.46 8.85
N ALA A 730 9.40 12.25 7.88
CA ALA A 730 8.94 13.59 7.60
C ALA A 730 8.80 13.78 6.09
N ASN A 731 7.73 14.43 5.64
CA ASN A 731 7.52 14.79 4.25
C ASN A 731 7.07 16.23 4.15
N ILE A 732 7.64 16.96 3.20
CA ILE A 732 7.22 18.31 2.84
C ILE A 732 6.94 18.31 1.34
N ASN A 733 5.73 18.72 0.96
CA ASN A 733 5.31 18.83 -0.43
C ASN A 733 4.83 20.25 -0.70
N LYS A 734 5.27 20.84 -1.82
CA LYS A 734 4.83 22.15 -2.25
C LYS A 734 4.47 22.15 -3.73
N SER A 735 3.30 22.72 -4.02
CA SER A 735 2.84 22.94 -5.40
C SER A 735 2.79 24.42 -5.69
N PHE A 736 3.24 24.81 -6.90
CA PHE A 736 3.11 26.16 -7.40
C PHE A 736 2.88 26.16 -8.91
N LYS A 737 2.23 27.22 -9.40
CA LYS A 737 1.88 27.38 -10.81
C LYS A 737 2.56 28.64 -11.35
N SER A 738 3.11 28.57 -12.54
CA SER A 738 3.70 29.70 -13.27
C SER A 738 3.29 29.63 -14.76
N GLY A 739 2.31 30.43 -15.15
CA GLY A 739 1.69 30.34 -16.47
C GLY A 739 1.07 28.97 -16.72
N ASN A 740 1.43 28.35 -17.83
CA ASN A 740 1.00 26.99 -18.18
C ASN A 740 1.81 25.90 -17.46
N SER A 741 2.84 26.27 -16.69
CA SER A 741 3.66 25.33 -15.95
C SER A 741 3.13 25.12 -14.52
N LYS A 742 2.97 23.89 -14.11
CA LYS A 742 2.70 23.48 -12.75
C LYS A 742 3.89 22.70 -12.22
N PHE A 743 4.34 23.04 -11.04
CA PHE A 743 5.48 22.42 -10.37
C PHE A 743 5.01 21.81 -9.05
N ARG A 744 5.51 20.63 -8.76
CA ARG A 744 5.38 19.99 -7.45
C ARG A 744 6.76 19.53 -7.01
N ALA A 745 7.17 19.91 -5.83
CA ALA A 745 8.42 19.50 -5.23
C ALA A 745 8.14 18.83 -3.89
N GLY A 746 8.76 17.70 -3.66
CA GLY A 746 8.65 16.93 -2.43
C GLY A 746 10.03 16.59 -1.88
N LEU A 747 10.16 16.76 -0.58
CA LEU A 747 11.29 16.29 0.19
C LEU A 747 10.76 15.31 1.24
N GLY A 748 11.33 14.12 1.28
CA GLY A 748 10.96 13.09 2.23
C GLY A 748 12.18 12.58 2.98
N PHE A 749 11.96 12.17 4.19
CA PHE A 749 12.92 11.44 5.00
C PHE A 749 12.19 10.33 5.74
N SER A 750 12.75 9.14 5.78
CA SER A 750 12.36 8.11 6.72
C SER A 750 13.60 7.48 7.34
N GLY A 751 13.48 7.07 8.60
CA GLY A 751 14.56 6.43 9.32
C GLY A 751 14.02 5.37 10.28
N THR A 752 14.82 4.34 10.50
CA THR A 752 14.57 3.33 11.53
C THR A 752 15.80 3.13 12.40
N HIS A 753 15.59 2.90 13.66
CA HIS A 753 16.62 2.47 14.60
C HIS A 753 16.08 1.30 15.41
N SER A 754 16.77 0.18 15.37
CA SER A 754 16.42 -0.99 16.17
C SER A 754 17.59 -1.45 17.02
N PHE A 755 17.26 -1.87 18.22
CA PHE A 755 18.15 -2.61 19.11
C PHE A 755 17.62 -4.03 19.25
N ARG A 756 18.47 -4.99 18.87
CA ARG A 756 18.15 -6.41 18.93
C ARG A 756 19.24 -7.13 19.66
N GLN A 757 18.86 -8.12 20.43
CA GLN A 757 19.74 -9.03 21.13
C GLN A 757 19.43 -10.44 20.64
N GLY A 758 20.46 -11.28 20.59
CA GLY A 758 20.33 -12.69 20.22
C GLY A 758 21.43 -13.51 20.87
N PHE A 759 21.44 -14.80 20.59
CA PHE A 759 22.45 -15.73 21.07
C PHE A 759 22.99 -16.56 19.91
N THR A 760 24.30 -16.70 19.88
CA THR A 760 24.99 -17.63 18.98
C THR A 760 26.15 -18.27 19.73
N ASN A 761 26.27 -19.59 19.69
CA ASN A 761 27.25 -20.39 20.42
C ASN A 761 27.30 -20.06 21.93
N GLY A 762 26.09 -19.84 22.54
CA GLY A 762 25.98 -19.49 23.97
C GLY A 762 26.40 -18.05 24.30
N VAL A 763 26.89 -17.28 23.33
CA VAL A 763 27.30 -15.89 23.52
C VAL A 763 26.13 -14.97 23.17
N LYS A 764 25.77 -14.09 24.09
CA LYS A 764 24.81 -13.03 23.85
C LYS A 764 25.47 -11.89 23.06
N TYR A 765 24.84 -11.51 21.95
CA TYR A 765 25.27 -10.35 21.17
C TYR A 765 24.21 -9.26 21.18
N ASP A 766 24.65 -8.02 20.95
CA ASP A 766 23.79 -6.87 20.70
C ASP A 766 23.99 -6.38 19.27
N ALA A 767 22.91 -6.05 18.59
CA ALA A 767 22.91 -5.43 17.26
C ALA A 767 22.09 -4.13 17.27
N LYS A 768 22.74 -3.01 16.91
CA LYS A 768 22.11 -1.71 16.74
C LYS A 768 22.03 -1.38 15.25
N ALA A 769 20.87 -1.54 14.65
CA ALA A 769 20.68 -1.26 13.24
C ALA A 769 20.08 0.12 13.03
N TYR A 770 20.58 0.82 12.01
CA TYR A 770 20.14 2.15 11.58
C TYR A 770 19.86 2.12 10.08
N ASN A 771 18.79 2.76 9.67
CA ASN A 771 18.46 2.93 8.27
C ASN A 771 17.98 4.37 8.03
N PHE A 772 18.55 5.03 7.02
CA PHE A 772 18.26 6.41 6.64
C PHE A 772 17.89 6.46 5.16
N ARG A 773 16.70 6.98 4.87
CA ARG A 773 16.14 7.02 3.51
C ARG A 773 15.64 8.43 3.16
N PRO A 774 16.54 9.40 2.86
CA PRO A 774 16.12 10.65 2.27
C PRO A 774 15.68 10.45 0.81
N ARG A 775 14.65 11.20 0.41
CA ARG A 775 14.13 11.21 -0.95
C ARG A 775 13.82 12.63 -1.41
N VAL A 776 13.99 12.86 -2.70
CA VAL A 776 13.63 14.09 -3.39
C VAL A 776 12.84 13.72 -4.63
N ASN A 777 11.70 14.31 -4.82
CA ASN A 777 10.89 14.18 -6.01
C ASN A 777 10.51 15.57 -6.54
N PHE A 778 10.46 15.67 -7.86
CA PHE A 778 10.04 16.87 -8.53
C PHE A 778 9.14 16.49 -9.71
N ASN A 779 8.09 17.24 -9.95
CA ASN A 779 7.22 17.07 -11.09
C ASN A 779 7.02 18.42 -11.76
N TRP A 780 7.21 18.45 -13.07
CA TRP A 780 6.91 19.60 -13.90
C TRP A 780 5.92 19.22 -15.00
N ASP A 781 4.76 19.85 -14.96
CA ASP A 781 3.73 19.77 -16.01
C ASP A 781 3.74 21.07 -16.81
N LEU A 782 4.02 21.01 -18.09
CA LEU A 782 3.90 22.12 -19.04
C LEU A 782 2.56 22.00 -19.78
N GLY A 783 1.51 22.54 -19.21
CA GLY A 783 0.14 22.41 -19.73
C GLY A 783 -0.23 20.94 -19.93
N GLU A 784 -0.78 20.64 -21.11
CA GLU A 784 -1.13 19.28 -21.54
C GLU A 784 -0.06 18.65 -22.46
N VAL A 785 1.11 19.30 -22.62
CA VAL A 785 2.10 18.97 -23.65
C VAL A 785 3.21 18.11 -23.12
N LEU A 786 3.73 18.42 -21.91
CA LEU A 786 4.94 17.80 -21.40
C LEU A 786 4.82 17.56 -19.89
N ASN A 787 5.21 16.36 -19.46
CA ASN A 787 5.39 16.01 -18.06
C ASN A 787 6.82 15.50 -17.85
N ILE A 788 7.50 15.98 -16.80
CA ILE A 788 8.87 15.57 -16.44
C ILE A 788 8.90 15.31 -14.93
N ASN A 789 9.35 14.11 -14.54
CA ASN A 789 9.38 13.66 -13.17
C ASN A 789 10.78 13.09 -12.81
N PRO A 790 11.76 13.90 -12.39
CA PRO A 790 12.96 13.38 -11.75
C PRO A 790 12.70 13.02 -10.30
N SER A 791 13.31 11.93 -9.85
CA SER A 791 13.34 11.56 -8.43
C SER A 791 14.69 10.96 -8.05
N TYR A 792 15.03 11.09 -6.77
CA TYR A 792 16.23 10.53 -6.19
C TYR A 792 15.94 9.96 -4.82
N ASN A 793 16.30 8.71 -4.62
CA ASN A 793 16.16 7.96 -3.38
C ASN A 793 17.54 7.45 -2.95
N LEU A 794 17.91 7.76 -1.72
CA LEU A 794 19.09 7.22 -1.06
C LEU A 794 18.64 6.26 0.04
N ASN A 795 19.35 5.14 0.20
CA ASN A 795 19.18 4.24 1.33
C ASN A 795 20.57 3.94 1.90
N TYR A 796 20.82 4.41 3.11
CA TYR A 796 22.02 4.08 3.87
C TYR A 796 21.61 3.32 5.11
N GLN A 797 22.07 2.08 5.19
CA GLN A 797 21.85 1.20 6.34
C GLN A 797 23.16 0.76 6.92
N PHE A 798 23.25 0.68 8.25
CA PHE A 798 24.36 0.10 8.94
C PHE A 798 23.92 -0.53 10.25
N THR A 799 24.64 -1.56 10.67
CA THR A 799 24.44 -2.25 11.94
C THR A 799 25.77 -2.28 12.69
N GLU A 800 25.75 -1.85 13.94
CA GLU A 800 26.85 -1.95 14.89
C GLU A 800 26.62 -3.15 15.79
N TYR A 801 27.66 -3.95 16.01
CA TYR A 801 27.58 -5.16 16.82
C TYR A 801 28.42 -5.03 18.08
N LYS A 802 27.98 -5.72 19.10
CA LYS A 802 28.76 -5.94 20.32
C LYS A 802 28.76 -7.42 20.65
N ASN A 803 29.93 -7.94 21.06
CA ASN A 803 30.16 -9.37 21.27
C ASN A 803 29.90 -10.19 19.98
N TYR A 804 30.41 -9.69 18.88
CA TYR A 804 30.30 -10.33 17.58
C TYR A 804 31.63 -10.26 16.83
N ARG A 805 31.83 -11.08 15.79
CA ARG A 805 33.12 -11.12 15.04
C ARG A 805 33.37 -9.84 14.26
N ILE A 806 32.32 -9.19 13.80
CA ILE A 806 32.42 -7.90 13.10
C ILE A 806 31.87 -6.79 13.98
N ASP A 807 32.52 -5.65 13.96
CA ASP A 807 32.05 -4.46 14.69
C ASP A 807 30.93 -3.74 13.95
N LYS A 808 30.93 -3.79 12.62
CA LYS A 808 30.00 -3.06 11.79
C LYS A 808 29.77 -3.71 10.45
N SER A 809 28.54 -3.67 9.98
CA SER A 809 28.15 -3.95 8.58
C SER A 809 27.38 -2.74 8.03
N ASP A 810 27.66 -2.32 6.78
CA ASP A 810 26.95 -1.18 6.19
C ASP A 810 26.71 -1.40 4.69
N ASN A 811 25.71 -0.67 4.18
CA ASN A 811 25.40 -0.62 2.75
C ASN A 811 24.82 0.73 2.37
N LEU A 812 25.31 1.27 1.26
CA LEU A 812 24.77 2.45 0.62
C LEU A 812 24.19 2.06 -0.73
N SER A 813 22.93 2.30 -0.93
CA SER A 813 22.30 2.19 -2.24
C SER A 813 21.58 3.48 -2.60
N HIS A 814 21.53 3.80 -3.87
CA HIS A 814 20.76 4.93 -4.36
C HIS A 814 20.19 4.67 -5.75
N ILE A 815 19.06 5.30 -6.00
CA ILE A 815 18.34 5.20 -7.25
C ILE A 815 18.00 6.61 -7.72
N PHE A 816 18.44 6.94 -8.92
CA PHE A 816 17.97 8.10 -9.66
C PHE A 816 16.97 7.63 -10.72
N LYS A 817 15.83 8.31 -10.83
CA LYS A 817 14.83 8.05 -11.88
C LYS A 817 14.46 9.33 -12.58
N LEU A 818 14.25 9.25 -13.89
CA LEU A 818 13.72 10.32 -14.72
C LEU A 818 12.64 9.77 -15.64
N SER A 819 11.39 10.17 -15.40
CA SER A 819 10.28 9.85 -16.29
C SER A 819 9.86 11.09 -17.06
N THR A 820 9.67 10.95 -18.38
CA THR A 820 9.18 12.02 -19.24
C THR A 820 8.05 11.51 -20.12
N THR A 821 7.01 12.34 -20.30
CA THR A 821 5.95 12.06 -21.26
C THR A 821 5.68 13.32 -22.07
N ASN A 822 5.82 13.24 -23.40
CA ASN A 822 5.55 14.33 -24.33
C ASN A 822 4.33 13.99 -25.19
N TYR A 823 3.36 14.90 -25.25
CA TYR A 823 2.09 14.78 -25.98
C TYR A 823 2.03 15.68 -27.22
N TRP A 824 3.16 16.19 -27.66
CA TRP A 824 3.27 17.02 -28.88
C TRP A 824 4.20 16.36 -29.90
N PRO A 825 3.86 16.37 -31.18
CA PRO A 825 2.67 16.97 -31.80
C PRO A 825 1.37 16.21 -31.47
N LYS A 826 0.22 16.88 -31.72
CA LYS A 826 -1.10 16.31 -31.44
C LYS A 826 -1.23 14.88 -31.98
N HIS A 827 -1.86 14.00 -31.23
CA HIS A 827 -2.03 12.56 -31.45
C HIS A 827 -0.76 11.71 -31.21
N PHE A 828 0.42 12.30 -31.07
CA PHE A 828 1.62 11.56 -30.67
C PHE A 828 1.81 11.59 -29.16
N VAL A 829 2.28 10.47 -28.61
CA VAL A 829 2.71 10.38 -27.22
C VAL A 829 4.05 9.69 -27.19
N PHE A 830 5.04 10.38 -26.67
CA PHE A 830 6.40 9.88 -26.53
C PHE A 830 6.76 9.81 -25.06
N GLY A 831 7.09 8.62 -24.57
CA GLY A 831 7.43 8.36 -23.17
C GLY A 831 8.84 7.81 -22.99
N ASN A 832 9.51 8.20 -21.92
CA ASN A 832 10.77 7.63 -21.49
C ASN A 832 10.76 7.44 -19.99
N ASP A 833 11.32 6.29 -19.54
CA ASP A 833 11.65 6.00 -18.17
C ASP A 833 13.11 5.59 -18.10
N PHE A 834 13.90 6.40 -17.45
CA PHE A 834 15.32 6.17 -17.22
C PHE A 834 15.57 6.01 -15.73
N SER A 835 16.34 5.00 -15.34
CA SER A 835 16.81 4.86 -13.97
C SER A 835 18.27 4.42 -13.93
N TYR A 836 18.95 4.90 -12.90
CA TYR A 836 20.28 4.47 -12.50
C TYR A 836 20.20 3.94 -11.08
N THR A 837 20.64 2.70 -10.88
CA THR A 837 20.69 2.06 -9.57
C THR A 837 22.13 1.77 -9.23
N TYR A 838 22.53 2.05 -7.99
CA TYR A 838 23.86 1.76 -7.45
C TYR A 838 23.73 1.13 -6.06
N ASN A 839 24.61 0.14 -5.79
CA ASN A 839 24.74 -0.52 -4.49
C ASN A 839 26.23 -0.68 -4.15
N SER A 840 26.68 -0.10 -3.03
CA SER A 840 28.11 0.07 -2.72
C SER A 840 28.84 -1.24 -2.42
N ASN A 841 28.23 -2.13 -1.67
CA ASN A 841 28.90 -3.24 -1.01
C ASN A 841 28.48 -4.63 -1.53
N ILE A 842 27.96 -4.71 -2.75
CA ILE A 842 27.69 -6.00 -3.40
C ILE A 842 28.96 -6.83 -3.54
N SER A 843 28.87 -8.14 -3.34
CA SER A 843 29.97 -9.10 -3.43
C SER A 843 30.62 -9.10 -4.82
N ASN A 844 31.88 -9.50 -4.88
CA ASN A 844 32.57 -9.69 -6.15
C ASN A 844 31.82 -10.72 -7.02
N GLY A 845 31.77 -10.47 -8.32
CA GLY A 845 30.98 -11.26 -9.27
C GLY A 845 29.63 -10.67 -9.63
N PHE A 846 29.06 -9.77 -8.81
CA PHE A 846 27.81 -9.05 -9.10
C PHE A 846 28.09 -7.62 -9.55
N LYS A 847 27.27 -7.10 -10.47
CA LYS A 847 27.34 -5.70 -10.88
C LYS A 847 26.84 -4.76 -9.79
N LYS A 848 27.62 -3.74 -9.44
CA LYS A 848 27.27 -2.73 -8.43
C LYS A 848 26.28 -1.72 -8.92
N ASP A 849 26.21 -1.48 -10.21
CA ASP A 849 25.34 -0.48 -10.81
C ASP A 849 24.83 -0.91 -12.18
N PHE A 850 23.70 -0.37 -12.55
CA PHE A 850 23.11 -0.54 -13.88
C PHE A 850 22.20 0.62 -14.25
N PHE A 851 22.04 0.82 -15.59
CA PHE A 851 21.09 1.74 -16.16
C PHE A 851 19.94 0.94 -16.77
N LEU A 852 18.71 1.34 -16.49
CA LEU A 852 17.53 0.83 -17.17
C LEU A 852 16.85 1.98 -17.89
N TRP A 853 16.74 1.87 -19.21
CA TRP A 853 16.04 2.84 -20.04
C TRP A 853 14.96 2.16 -20.87
N ASN A 854 13.71 2.58 -20.63
CA ASN A 854 12.54 2.16 -21.38
C ASN A 854 12.02 3.35 -22.20
N THR A 855 11.58 3.11 -23.43
CA THR A 855 11.02 4.15 -24.28
C THR A 855 9.78 3.67 -25.03
N SER A 856 8.86 4.57 -25.36
CA SER A 856 7.68 4.26 -26.16
C SER A 856 7.24 5.41 -27.03
N LEU A 857 6.69 5.06 -28.19
CA LEU A 857 6.04 5.98 -29.10
C LEU A 857 4.63 5.47 -29.42
N GLY A 858 3.62 6.28 -29.12
CA GLY A 858 2.22 6.02 -29.41
C GLY A 858 1.66 7.00 -30.44
N TYR A 859 0.71 6.56 -31.23
CA TYR A 859 -0.07 7.41 -32.13
C TYR A 859 -1.57 7.09 -32.01
N ASN A 860 -2.38 8.12 -31.80
CA ASN A 860 -3.82 8.03 -31.60
C ASN A 860 -4.59 8.30 -32.90
N PHE A 861 -5.49 7.38 -33.26
CA PHE A 861 -6.37 7.44 -34.41
C PHE A 861 -7.83 7.56 -33.98
N LEU A 862 -8.73 7.74 -34.95
CA LEU A 862 -10.18 7.67 -34.78
C LEU A 862 -10.71 8.52 -33.61
N LYS A 863 -10.29 9.78 -33.51
CA LYS A 863 -10.64 10.68 -32.39
C LYS A 863 -10.18 10.14 -31.06
N ASP A 864 -8.96 9.65 -30.99
CA ASP A 864 -8.30 9.09 -29.81
C ASP A 864 -8.93 7.78 -29.28
N GLN A 865 -9.71 7.07 -30.14
CA GLN A 865 -10.30 5.78 -29.76
C GLN A 865 -9.40 4.59 -30.07
N LEU A 866 -8.49 4.72 -31.04
CA LEU A 866 -7.55 3.66 -31.41
C LEU A 866 -6.13 4.19 -31.23
N THR A 867 -5.30 3.46 -30.50
CA THR A 867 -3.89 3.80 -30.26
C THR A 867 -2.99 2.69 -30.76
N PHE A 868 -2.05 3.02 -31.66
CA PHE A 868 -0.92 2.15 -31.95
C PHE A 868 0.30 2.59 -31.15
N LYS A 869 1.03 1.63 -30.59
CA LYS A 869 2.17 1.90 -29.71
C LYS A 869 3.32 0.95 -30.00
N VAL A 870 4.52 1.51 -30.01
CA VAL A 870 5.79 0.78 -30.00
C VAL A 870 6.49 1.05 -28.67
N LYS A 871 6.86 0.01 -27.96
CA LYS A 871 7.64 0.04 -26.71
C LYS A 871 8.98 -0.63 -26.93
N VAL A 872 10.05 -0.07 -26.39
CA VAL A 872 11.34 -0.73 -26.24
C VAL A 872 11.67 -0.79 -24.75
N TYR A 873 11.73 -1.98 -24.21
CA TYR A 873 12.14 -2.24 -22.85
C TYR A 873 13.65 -2.46 -22.80
N ASP A 874 14.30 -1.93 -21.77
CA ASP A 874 15.75 -2.05 -21.52
C ASP A 874 16.60 -1.78 -22.77
N VAL A 875 16.47 -0.56 -23.31
CA VAL A 875 17.18 -0.10 -24.52
C VAL A 875 18.68 -0.37 -24.44
N LEU A 876 19.27 -0.25 -23.26
CA LEU A 876 20.71 -0.42 -23.01
C LEU A 876 21.11 -1.89 -22.80
N GLY A 877 20.15 -2.80 -22.53
CA GLY A 877 20.42 -4.22 -22.25
C GLY A 877 21.24 -4.43 -20.97
N GLN A 878 20.97 -3.63 -19.93
CA GLN A 878 21.76 -3.63 -18.70
C GLN A 878 20.99 -4.12 -17.45
N ASN A 879 19.74 -4.53 -17.57
CA ASN A 879 18.97 -5.05 -16.47
C ASN A 879 19.61 -6.36 -15.96
N THR A 880 19.97 -6.44 -14.69
CA THR A 880 20.78 -7.54 -14.14
C THR A 880 20.08 -8.37 -13.06
N GLY A 881 18.98 -7.91 -12.51
CA GLY A 881 18.25 -8.62 -11.45
C GLY A 881 19.02 -8.79 -10.13
N VAL A 882 20.08 -8.03 -9.90
CA VAL A 882 20.93 -8.14 -8.70
C VAL A 882 20.31 -7.39 -7.53
N SER A 883 20.24 -8.05 -6.37
CA SER A 883 19.77 -7.47 -5.12
C SER A 883 20.65 -7.88 -3.94
N ARG A 884 20.72 -7.05 -2.88
CA ARG A 884 21.38 -7.35 -1.61
C ARG A 884 20.43 -7.21 -0.45
N THR A 885 20.46 -8.19 0.45
CA THR A 885 19.78 -8.14 1.74
C THR A 885 20.81 -8.28 2.86
N ILE A 886 20.68 -7.46 3.91
CA ILE A 886 21.53 -7.54 5.11
C ILE A 886 20.61 -7.73 6.31
N SER A 887 20.85 -8.79 7.06
CA SER A 887 20.28 -9.02 8.39
C SER A 887 21.39 -9.01 9.45
N ASP A 888 21.04 -9.26 10.70
CA ASP A 888 22.02 -9.21 11.80
C ASP A 888 23.13 -10.25 11.67
N THR A 889 22.83 -11.39 11.04
CA THR A 889 23.74 -12.54 10.97
C THR A 889 24.00 -13.01 9.55
N LEU A 890 23.46 -12.34 8.53
CA LEU A 890 23.52 -12.80 7.14
C LEU A 890 23.60 -11.61 6.18
N ILE A 891 24.55 -11.69 5.26
CA ILE A 891 24.61 -10.85 4.06
C ILE A 891 24.32 -11.75 2.86
N SER A 892 23.31 -11.43 2.08
CA SER A 892 22.89 -12.21 0.93
C SER A 892 22.85 -11.36 -0.33
N ASP A 893 23.66 -11.73 -1.33
CA ASP A 893 23.61 -11.19 -2.68
C ASP A 893 22.94 -12.20 -3.59
N VAL A 894 21.98 -11.74 -4.37
CA VAL A 894 21.16 -12.60 -5.22
C VAL A 894 21.07 -12.00 -6.61
N GLN A 895 21.16 -12.85 -7.62
CA GLN A 895 20.87 -12.52 -9.01
C GLN A 895 19.78 -13.45 -9.52
N ASP A 896 18.67 -12.85 -9.98
CA ASP A 896 17.52 -13.55 -10.52
C ASP A 896 17.37 -13.26 -12.01
N ASP A 897 16.67 -14.13 -12.75
CA ASP A 897 16.26 -13.83 -14.10
C ASP A 897 15.35 -12.58 -14.13
N VAL A 898 15.59 -11.74 -15.11
CA VAL A 898 14.81 -10.53 -15.34
C VAL A 898 14.44 -10.41 -16.81
N LEU A 899 13.42 -9.60 -17.09
CA LEU A 899 13.12 -9.22 -18.47
C LEU A 899 14.31 -8.48 -19.08
N THR A 900 14.83 -9.02 -20.18
CA THR A 900 15.86 -8.40 -21.00
C THR A 900 15.23 -7.55 -22.10
N ARG A 901 16.06 -6.89 -22.94
CA ARG A 901 15.61 -6.01 -24.00
C ARG A 901 14.66 -6.71 -24.97
N TYR A 902 13.50 -6.09 -25.18
CA TYR A 902 12.52 -6.48 -26.20
C TYR A 902 11.83 -5.26 -26.80
N VAL A 903 11.26 -5.45 -28.01
CA VAL A 903 10.42 -4.47 -28.68
C VAL A 903 9.00 -5.02 -28.75
N MET A 904 8.02 -4.22 -28.33
CA MET A 904 6.59 -4.58 -28.30
C MET A 904 5.80 -3.65 -29.22
N PHE A 905 4.93 -4.20 -30.05
CA PHE A 905 3.96 -3.50 -30.87
C PHE A 905 2.57 -3.77 -30.31
N SER A 906 1.84 -2.74 -29.93
CA SER A 906 0.53 -2.90 -29.27
C SER A 906 -0.52 -2.04 -29.97
N LEU A 907 -1.74 -2.56 -30.04
CA LEU A 907 -2.93 -1.88 -30.54
C LEU A 907 -3.97 -1.82 -29.44
N GLY A 908 -4.36 -0.62 -29.03
CA GLY A 908 -5.39 -0.38 -28.01
C GLY A 908 -6.63 0.26 -28.62
N TYR A 909 -7.81 -0.21 -28.21
CA TYR A 909 -9.09 0.37 -28.58
C TYR A 909 -9.89 0.76 -27.36
N LYS A 910 -10.42 2.01 -27.34
CA LYS A 910 -11.24 2.56 -26.26
C LYS A 910 -12.57 3.05 -26.82
N LEU A 911 -13.67 2.65 -26.18
CA LEU A 911 -15.02 3.12 -26.47
C LEU A 911 -15.72 3.52 -25.16
N ASP A 912 -16.01 4.82 -25.03
CA ASP A 912 -16.73 5.38 -23.90
C ASP A 912 -18.06 5.96 -24.42
N LYS A 913 -19.18 5.36 -24.02
CA LYS A 913 -20.54 5.80 -24.32
C LYS A 913 -21.30 6.03 -23.03
N PHE A 914 -21.36 7.27 -22.60
CA PHE A 914 -22.15 7.68 -21.44
C PHE A 914 -23.40 8.46 -21.88
N GLY A 915 -24.55 8.22 -21.20
CA GLY A 915 -25.77 8.99 -21.40
C GLY A 915 -25.56 10.42 -20.85
N GLY A 916 -25.82 11.42 -21.67
CA GLY A 916 -25.71 12.83 -21.36
C GLY A 916 -25.46 13.63 -22.64
N LYS A 917 -26.24 14.67 -22.92
CA LYS A 917 -25.94 15.61 -24.00
C LYS A 917 -24.60 16.26 -23.66
N LYS A 918 -23.60 16.18 -24.56
CA LYS A 918 -22.45 17.08 -24.50
C LYS A 918 -23.03 18.49 -24.36
N LYS A 919 -22.71 19.21 -23.29
CA LYS A 919 -22.87 20.65 -23.25
C LYS A 919 -21.99 21.22 -24.36
N GLY A 920 -22.51 21.26 -25.58
CA GLY A 920 -21.90 21.97 -26.67
C GLY A 920 -21.82 23.42 -26.23
N GLY A 921 -20.60 23.96 -26.20
CA GLY A 921 -20.42 25.38 -26.16
C GLY A 921 -21.33 25.98 -27.22
N ARG A 922 -22.27 26.79 -26.84
CA ARG A 922 -23.08 27.58 -27.74
C ARG A 922 -22.15 28.59 -28.45
N GLY A 923 -21.58 28.15 -29.54
CA GLY A 923 -21.15 29.08 -30.59
C GLY A 923 -22.41 29.78 -31.10
N ARG A 924 -22.62 31.00 -30.67
CA ARG A 924 -23.60 31.90 -31.32
C ARG A 924 -23.12 32.12 -32.76
N LEU A 925 -23.80 31.50 -33.72
CA LEU A 925 -23.78 31.98 -35.10
C LEU A 925 -24.34 33.42 -35.09
N ILE A 926 -23.48 34.38 -35.26
CA ILE A 926 -23.88 35.73 -35.66
C ILE A 926 -24.16 35.63 -37.15
N MET A 927 -25.41 35.61 -37.56
CA MET A 927 -25.81 36.00 -38.90
C MET A 927 -25.63 37.53 -39.01
N MET A 928 -24.80 37.97 -39.86
CA MET A 928 -24.75 39.33 -40.40
C MET A 928 -25.82 39.40 -41.49
N ASP A 929 -26.78 40.25 -41.29
CA ASP A 929 -27.48 40.95 -42.38
C ASP A 929 -26.77 42.28 -42.68
#